data_4cd6a507498c68c8f1ccaaa00010420b
#
_entry.id   4cd6a507498c68c8f1ccaaa00010420b
#
_cell.length_a   1.000
_cell.length_b   1.000
_cell.length_c   1.000
_cell.angle_alpha   90.00
_cell.angle_beta   90.00
_cell.angle_gamma   90.00
#
_symmetry.space_group_name_H-M   'P 1'
#
loop_
_entity.id
_entity.type
_entity.pdbx_description
1 polymer ?
#
loop_
_entity_poly.entity_id
_entity_poly.type
_entity_poly.pdbx_seq_one_letter_code
_entity_poly.pdbx_strand_id
1 'polypeptide(L)'
;MKYVFNDERSPLRLFSDGDAVRAYDFLGAHFINLDGRNGVIFRVWAPNAITVSLVGDFNNWNQKANYMYKIGGGVWELFIENLNEFAVYKFCIETVDHTNILKSDPFAFHCQTRPENASMVFNTNQYVWHDSYWMENRQNTSSPDKPMNIYEIHAGSWKKYPDGNYFNYQKMADELIPYLKEMNYTHVQLMPLMEYPYDPSWGYQTTGYFAATSRYGTPCDLMALIDRCHMEGIGVIMEIVPSNFPKDDYGLYKFDGTCLYEDNNPKKGQRDSWGTCLFNFQRYEVISFLISAVMFWFDKYHIDGMRIGAVSSMLYLDYGKKDGEWVPNRFGGNENLEAIDFIKRLNKAVHMYHPSALTFAEENTSWPKLPLPIEEGGLGFDYKWNMGWMNDTLHYMSLDPLWRPFNHDNLTFSFFYAFSERFILPISHDEVAHGKGSLISKMPGDYDSKFAGVRTFITYMYAHPGKKLLFMGCEIGQFDEWDSDSGIQWDLLKFEKHNALYTFFKAINKFYIEHKPLYELDNTPKGFEWIHRNDYTQSVIAFRRTDSDGNEIIAVCNFQPTVHENYMIGVPRFGEYEEIFNSDLTEFGGTGVSNTGTLTTVPMKIHGYKQGLSLTLPPLGVIYLKCTKELENPEGNTEKPRKTVVLNSETVKAEELK
;
A
#
# COMPACT_ATOMS: atom_id res chain seq x y z
N MET A 1 33.10 -25.39 -1.28
CA MET A 1 32.74 -25.53 0.14
C MET A 1 31.79 -26.71 0.29
N LYS A 2 32.02 -27.66 1.20
CA LYS A 2 30.98 -28.65 1.52
C LYS A 2 30.07 -28.03 2.58
N TYR A 3 28.83 -27.72 2.23
CA TYR A 3 27.84 -27.33 3.21
C TYR A 3 27.45 -28.56 4.04
N VAL A 4 27.60 -28.47 5.37
CA VAL A 4 27.23 -29.54 6.25
C VAL A 4 25.83 -29.26 6.78
N PHE A 5 24.85 -30.04 6.35
CA PHE A 5 23.45 -29.90 6.76
C PHE A 5 23.24 -29.91 8.29
N ASN A 6 24.13 -30.62 9.00
CA ASN A 6 24.10 -30.74 10.47
C ASN A 6 24.65 -29.51 11.21
N ASP A 7 25.17 -28.48 10.51
CA ASP A 7 25.55 -27.21 11.12
C ASP A 7 24.34 -26.34 11.24
N GLU A 8 23.92 -25.93 12.44
CA GLU A 8 22.77 -25.12 12.75
C GLU A 8 22.81 -23.75 12.06
N ARG A 9 23.98 -23.27 11.67
CA ARG A 9 24.18 -22.00 10.95
C ARG A 9 24.34 -22.19 9.44
N SER A 10 24.22 -23.39 8.93
CA SER A 10 24.33 -23.60 7.49
C SER A 10 23.10 -23.03 6.77
N PRO A 11 23.25 -22.43 5.57
CA PRO A 11 22.11 -21.92 4.79
C PRO A 11 21.03 -22.98 4.54
N LEU A 12 21.44 -24.24 4.35
CA LEU A 12 20.54 -25.38 4.18
C LEU A 12 19.67 -25.62 5.42
N ARG A 13 20.26 -25.56 6.60
CA ARG A 13 19.57 -25.79 7.86
C ARG A 13 18.62 -24.62 8.17
N LEU A 14 19.10 -23.39 8.07
CA LEU A 14 18.26 -22.19 8.25
C LEU A 14 17.05 -22.19 7.32
N PHE A 15 17.24 -22.58 6.05
CA PHE A 15 16.14 -22.68 5.09
C PHE A 15 15.10 -23.72 5.51
N SER A 16 15.54 -24.92 5.91
CA SER A 16 14.65 -26.00 6.33
C SER A 16 13.92 -25.71 7.66
N ASP A 17 14.53 -24.92 8.55
CA ASP A 17 13.93 -24.55 9.84
C ASP A 17 13.02 -23.31 9.77
N GLY A 18 12.93 -22.67 8.60
CA GLY A 18 12.12 -21.48 8.40
C GLY A 18 12.81 -20.19 8.88
N ASP A 19 14.09 -20.22 9.18
CA ASP A 19 14.86 -19.12 9.76
C ASP A 19 15.75 -18.38 8.73
N ALA A 20 15.75 -18.84 7.47
CA ALA A 20 16.47 -18.14 6.41
C ALA A 20 15.71 -16.89 5.96
N VAL A 21 16.17 -15.74 6.39
CA VAL A 21 15.63 -14.44 5.96
C VAL A 21 16.26 -13.93 4.66
N ARG A 22 17.35 -14.55 4.20
CA ARG A 22 18.09 -14.24 2.96
C ARG A 22 18.42 -15.50 2.17
N ALA A 23 17.44 -16.38 1.97
CA ALA A 23 17.64 -17.60 1.21
C ALA A 23 18.12 -17.36 -0.22
N TYR A 24 17.83 -16.19 -0.78
CA TYR A 24 18.29 -15.74 -2.09
C TYR A 24 19.81 -15.51 -2.18
N ASP A 25 20.55 -15.41 -1.09
CA ASP A 25 22.03 -15.37 -1.12
C ASP A 25 22.63 -16.74 -1.36
N PHE A 26 21.84 -17.80 -1.20
CA PHE A 26 22.24 -19.18 -1.34
C PHE A 26 21.53 -19.91 -2.47
N LEU A 27 20.19 -19.85 -2.54
CA LEU A 27 19.37 -20.45 -3.59
C LEU A 27 19.32 -19.55 -4.83
N GLY A 28 19.05 -20.14 -6.01
CA GLY A 28 19.07 -19.43 -7.28
C GLY A 28 20.40 -19.55 -8.02
N ALA A 29 20.67 -18.61 -8.92
CA ALA A 29 21.84 -18.56 -9.78
C ALA A 29 22.82 -17.46 -9.33
N HIS A 30 24.08 -17.83 -9.00
CA HIS A 30 25.07 -16.89 -8.46
C HIS A 30 26.38 -16.97 -9.20
N PHE A 31 26.93 -15.81 -9.62
CA PHE A 31 28.29 -15.73 -10.13
C PHE A 31 29.30 -16.01 -9.02
N ILE A 32 30.18 -16.96 -9.24
CA ILE A 32 31.26 -17.30 -8.31
C ILE A 32 32.56 -17.63 -9.04
N ASN A 33 33.68 -17.52 -8.31
CA ASN A 33 34.93 -18.12 -8.69
C ASN A 33 35.14 -19.37 -7.84
N LEU A 34 35.11 -20.54 -8.47
CA LEU A 34 35.33 -21.85 -7.81
C LEU A 34 36.67 -22.42 -8.22
N ASP A 35 37.62 -22.44 -7.32
CA ASP A 35 38.97 -22.97 -7.54
C ASP A 35 39.68 -22.38 -8.80
N GLY A 36 39.54 -21.05 -8.98
CA GLY A 36 40.12 -20.32 -10.09
C GLY A 36 39.28 -20.31 -11.40
N ARG A 37 38.12 -20.97 -11.40
CA ARG A 37 37.20 -21.03 -12.54
C ARG A 37 36.01 -20.10 -12.31
N ASN A 38 35.85 -19.14 -13.18
CA ASN A 38 34.66 -18.25 -13.16
C ASN A 38 33.46 -18.96 -13.76
N GLY A 39 32.31 -18.81 -13.14
CA GLY A 39 31.07 -19.40 -13.62
C GLY A 39 29.88 -19.05 -12.72
N VAL A 40 28.81 -19.79 -12.91
CA VAL A 40 27.56 -19.63 -12.18
C VAL A 40 27.24 -20.92 -11.44
N ILE A 41 26.95 -20.80 -10.14
CA ILE A 41 26.40 -21.89 -9.35
C ILE A 41 24.88 -21.76 -9.27
N PHE A 42 24.20 -22.86 -9.55
CA PHE A 42 22.74 -22.97 -9.51
C PHE A 42 22.31 -23.84 -8.36
N ARG A 43 21.33 -23.40 -7.58
CA ARG A 43 20.74 -24.17 -6.49
C ARG A 43 19.23 -24.08 -6.50
N VAL A 44 18.57 -25.22 -6.38
CA VAL A 44 17.11 -25.32 -6.35
C VAL A 44 16.64 -26.33 -5.30
N TRP A 45 15.55 -25.97 -4.61
CA TRP A 45 14.89 -26.85 -3.65
C TRP A 45 13.82 -27.67 -4.36
N ALA A 46 14.05 -28.97 -4.45
CA ALA A 46 13.16 -29.97 -5.08
C ALA A 46 13.33 -31.33 -4.37
N PRO A 47 12.82 -31.46 -3.12
CA PRO A 47 13.10 -32.60 -2.26
C PRO A 47 12.58 -33.93 -2.82
N ASN A 48 11.48 -33.93 -3.56
CA ASN A 48 10.83 -35.14 -4.08
C ASN A 48 11.25 -35.47 -5.51
N ALA A 49 12.09 -34.65 -6.15
CA ALA A 49 12.62 -34.95 -7.48
C ALA A 49 13.48 -36.21 -7.47
N ILE A 50 13.37 -37.05 -8.51
CA ILE A 50 14.25 -38.21 -8.76
C ILE A 50 15.58 -37.71 -9.27
N THR A 51 15.56 -36.88 -10.32
CA THR A 51 16.72 -36.16 -10.85
C THR A 51 16.34 -34.70 -11.18
N VAL A 52 17.35 -33.83 -11.16
CA VAL A 52 17.23 -32.47 -11.66
C VAL A 52 18.38 -32.22 -12.62
N SER A 53 18.06 -31.64 -13.77
CA SER A 53 19.06 -31.15 -14.71
C SER A 53 18.80 -29.70 -15.08
N LEU A 54 19.86 -28.96 -15.40
CA LEU A 54 19.77 -27.58 -15.85
C LEU A 54 19.75 -27.55 -17.37
N VAL A 55 18.77 -26.87 -17.95
CA VAL A 55 18.60 -26.69 -19.40
C VAL A 55 18.60 -25.22 -19.79
N GLY A 56 19.11 -24.90 -20.95
CA GLY A 56 19.16 -23.54 -21.46
C GLY A 56 19.86 -23.46 -22.79
N ASP A 57 20.08 -22.26 -23.32
CA ASP A 57 20.74 -22.05 -24.61
C ASP A 57 22.18 -22.60 -24.63
N PHE A 58 22.87 -22.55 -23.48
CA PHE A 58 24.23 -23.05 -23.30
C PHE A 58 24.39 -24.56 -23.54
N ASN A 59 23.32 -25.35 -23.52
CA ASN A 59 23.34 -26.78 -23.79
C ASN A 59 22.27 -27.22 -24.81
N ASN A 60 21.74 -26.29 -25.63
CA ASN A 60 20.66 -26.51 -26.59
C ASN A 60 19.43 -27.17 -25.97
N TRP A 61 19.10 -26.78 -24.73
CA TRP A 61 17.92 -27.27 -23.99
C TRP A 61 17.92 -28.81 -23.80
N ASN A 62 19.10 -29.43 -23.74
CA ASN A 62 19.24 -30.87 -23.60
C ASN A 62 18.96 -31.32 -22.17
N GLN A 63 17.81 -31.94 -21.95
CA GLN A 63 17.36 -32.41 -20.63
C GLN A 63 18.23 -33.53 -20.01
N LYS A 64 19.08 -34.17 -20.81
CA LYS A 64 19.97 -35.27 -20.37
C LYS A 64 21.40 -34.79 -20.15
N ALA A 65 21.67 -33.52 -20.25
CA ALA A 65 22.93 -32.90 -19.91
C ALA A 65 22.81 -32.16 -18.56
N ASN A 66 23.97 -31.80 -17.98
CA ASN A 66 24.03 -30.91 -16.82
C ASN A 66 23.16 -31.32 -15.62
N TYR A 67 23.25 -32.63 -15.24
CA TYR A 67 22.61 -33.15 -14.05
C TYR A 67 23.17 -32.50 -12.79
N MET A 68 22.25 -32.10 -11.87
CA MET A 68 22.58 -31.50 -10.58
C MET A 68 22.82 -32.56 -9.51
N TYR A 69 23.52 -32.20 -8.42
CA TYR A 69 23.84 -33.07 -7.30
C TYR A 69 23.06 -32.66 -6.06
N LYS A 70 22.50 -33.63 -5.32
CA LYS A 70 21.90 -33.38 -4.00
C LYS A 70 22.97 -33.01 -2.98
N ILE A 71 22.78 -31.85 -2.30
CA ILE A 71 23.71 -31.36 -1.27
C ILE A 71 23.14 -31.41 0.15
N GLY A 72 21.90 -31.84 0.33
CA GLY A 72 21.17 -31.94 1.60
C GLY A 72 19.91 -31.07 1.63
N GLY A 73 19.02 -31.29 2.62
CA GLY A 73 17.79 -30.50 2.77
C GLY A 73 16.84 -30.46 1.54
N GLY A 74 16.98 -31.43 0.63
CA GLY A 74 16.22 -31.44 -0.63
C GLY A 74 16.74 -30.45 -1.68
N VAL A 75 17.91 -29.86 -1.47
CA VAL A 75 18.51 -28.90 -2.41
C VAL A 75 19.45 -29.60 -3.37
N TRP A 76 19.38 -29.18 -4.64
CA TRP A 76 20.23 -29.63 -5.73
C TRP A 76 21.17 -28.48 -6.15
N GLU A 77 22.41 -28.83 -6.55
CA GLU A 77 23.46 -27.86 -6.90
C GLU A 77 24.19 -28.28 -8.18
N LEU A 78 24.54 -27.28 -9.00
CA LEU A 78 25.38 -27.43 -10.17
C LEU A 78 26.21 -26.18 -10.43
N PHE A 79 27.49 -26.30 -10.76
CA PHE A 79 28.35 -25.23 -11.23
C PHE A 79 28.55 -25.35 -12.74
N ILE A 80 28.37 -24.24 -13.49
CA ILE A 80 28.68 -24.15 -14.93
C ILE A 80 29.70 -23.05 -15.15
N GLU A 81 30.81 -23.43 -15.78
CA GLU A 81 31.91 -22.51 -16.13
C GLU A 81 31.52 -21.58 -17.28
N ASN A 82 32.09 -20.35 -17.29
CA ASN A 82 32.03 -19.40 -18.38
C ASN A 82 30.63 -19.04 -18.87
N LEU A 83 29.64 -19.11 -17.98
CA LEU A 83 28.29 -18.67 -18.28
C LEU A 83 28.19 -17.15 -18.10
N ASN A 84 27.59 -16.47 -19.08
CA ASN A 84 27.45 -15.03 -19.07
C ASN A 84 26.15 -14.59 -18.41
N GLU A 85 26.10 -13.33 -18.05
CA GLU A 85 24.85 -12.67 -17.67
C GLU A 85 23.82 -12.74 -18.81
N PHE A 86 22.55 -12.77 -18.46
CA PHE A 86 21.40 -13.00 -19.34
C PHE A 86 21.34 -14.40 -19.97
N ALA A 87 22.18 -15.34 -19.56
CA ALA A 87 22.02 -16.72 -19.99
C ALA A 87 20.64 -17.26 -19.53
N VAL A 88 19.90 -17.80 -20.48
CA VAL A 88 18.52 -18.28 -20.27
C VAL A 88 18.57 -19.73 -19.78
N TYR A 89 17.76 -20.05 -18.75
CA TYR A 89 17.74 -21.41 -18.18
C TYR A 89 16.38 -21.77 -17.56
N LYS A 90 16.17 -23.10 -17.41
CA LYS A 90 15.14 -23.73 -16.57
C LYS A 90 15.71 -24.94 -15.88
N PHE A 91 15.02 -25.39 -14.83
CA PHE A 91 15.23 -26.71 -14.24
C PHE A 91 14.35 -27.74 -14.94
N CYS A 92 14.94 -28.83 -15.40
CA CYS A 92 14.23 -30.01 -15.84
C CYS A 92 14.19 -31.00 -14.67
N ILE A 93 13.01 -31.23 -14.13
CA ILE A 93 12.79 -32.05 -12.94
C ILE A 93 12.12 -33.35 -13.35
N GLU A 94 12.76 -34.49 -13.06
CA GLU A 94 12.15 -35.80 -13.14
C GLU A 94 11.33 -36.03 -11.86
N THR A 95 10.01 -36.09 -12.02
CA THR A 95 9.06 -36.30 -10.92
C THR A 95 9.02 -37.78 -10.48
N VAL A 96 8.40 -38.06 -9.33
CA VAL A 96 8.20 -39.42 -8.81
C VAL A 96 7.45 -40.35 -9.78
N ASP A 97 6.67 -39.76 -10.72
CA ASP A 97 5.96 -40.52 -11.76
C ASP A 97 6.79 -40.70 -13.03
N HIS A 98 8.11 -40.43 -12.97
CA HIS A 98 9.04 -40.50 -14.09
C HIS A 98 8.68 -39.61 -15.29
N THR A 99 7.97 -38.50 -15.04
CA THR A 99 7.74 -37.46 -16.03
C THR A 99 8.73 -36.33 -15.87
N ASN A 100 9.16 -35.74 -16.98
CA ASN A 100 10.03 -34.56 -16.95
C ASN A 100 9.17 -33.30 -17.08
N ILE A 101 9.33 -32.37 -16.14
CA ILE A 101 8.68 -31.06 -16.15
C ILE A 101 9.75 -29.96 -16.19
N LEU A 102 9.44 -28.86 -16.88
CA LEU A 102 10.33 -27.71 -16.98
C LEU A 102 9.84 -26.60 -16.05
N LYS A 103 10.69 -26.17 -15.10
CA LYS A 103 10.39 -25.19 -14.08
C LYS A 103 11.33 -23.98 -14.16
N SER A 104 10.76 -22.78 -14.08
CA SER A 104 11.55 -21.57 -13.85
C SER A 104 12.11 -21.58 -12.44
N ASP A 105 13.21 -20.88 -12.22
CA ASP A 105 13.85 -20.80 -10.92
C ASP A 105 13.01 -19.94 -9.97
N PRO A 106 12.53 -20.46 -8.83
CA PRO A 106 11.79 -19.68 -7.85
C PRO A 106 12.56 -18.49 -7.27
N PHE A 107 13.89 -18.54 -7.31
CA PHE A 107 14.81 -17.51 -6.82
C PHE A 107 15.50 -16.74 -7.95
N ALA A 108 14.97 -16.78 -9.19
CA ALA A 108 15.53 -16.02 -10.30
C ALA A 108 15.48 -14.53 -10.03
N PHE A 109 16.57 -13.81 -10.33
CA PHE A 109 16.64 -12.35 -10.18
C PHE A 109 16.19 -11.60 -11.43
N HIS A 110 16.05 -12.33 -12.56
CA HIS A 110 15.53 -11.80 -13.81
C HIS A 110 14.88 -12.92 -14.64
N CYS A 111 13.93 -12.55 -15.48
CA CYS A 111 13.19 -13.47 -16.34
C CYS A 111 13.12 -12.95 -17.76
N GLN A 112 12.89 -13.85 -18.72
CA GLN A 112 12.54 -13.45 -20.08
C GLN A 112 11.22 -12.68 -20.08
N THR A 113 11.12 -11.75 -21.04
CA THR A 113 9.86 -11.02 -21.25
C THR A 113 8.85 -11.94 -21.91
N ARG A 114 7.62 -11.86 -21.44
CA ARG A 114 6.50 -12.63 -21.99
C ARG A 114 6.37 -12.48 -23.52
N PRO A 115 5.93 -13.50 -24.26
CA PRO A 115 5.31 -14.75 -23.80
C PRO A 115 6.29 -15.79 -23.26
N GLU A 116 7.58 -15.54 -23.36
CA GLU A 116 8.61 -16.40 -22.82
C GLU A 116 8.57 -16.39 -21.29
N ASN A 117 9.10 -17.44 -20.66
CA ASN A 117 8.95 -17.64 -19.21
C ASN A 117 10.14 -18.34 -18.55
N ALA A 118 11.30 -18.32 -19.19
CA ALA A 118 12.51 -18.86 -18.59
C ALA A 118 13.18 -17.84 -17.65
N SER A 119 13.94 -18.35 -16.71
CA SER A 119 14.79 -17.55 -15.84
C SER A 119 16.04 -17.12 -16.57
N MET A 120 16.60 -15.98 -16.16
CA MET A 120 17.83 -15.44 -16.70
C MET A 120 18.84 -15.22 -15.58
N VAL A 121 20.10 -15.59 -15.83
CA VAL A 121 21.21 -15.29 -14.91
C VAL A 121 21.41 -13.78 -14.86
N PHE A 122 21.41 -13.21 -13.66
CA PHE A 122 21.60 -11.78 -13.46
C PHE A 122 22.38 -11.48 -12.20
N ASN A 123 23.27 -10.48 -12.24
CA ASN A 123 24.05 -10.03 -11.08
C ASN A 123 23.40 -8.80 -10.44
N THR A 124 22.62 -8.97 -9.40
CA THR A 124 21.97 -7.87 -8.67
C THR A 124 22.94 -6.98 -7.89
N ASN A 125 24.20 -7.38 -7.72
CA ASN A 125 25.20 -6.63 -6.94
C ASN A 125 26.02 -5.65 -7.79
N GLN A 126 25.73 -5.52 -9.10
CA GLN A 126 26.51 -4.63 -9.99
C GLN A 126 26.01 -3.19 -9.96
N TYR A 127 24.80 -2.91 -9.46
CA TYR A 127 24.28 -1.57 -9.35
C TYR A 127 25.03 -0.78 -8.27
N VAL A 128 25.40 0.46 -8.59
CA VAL A 128 26.05 1.38 -7.66
C VAL A 128 25.04 2.39 -7.18
N TRP A 129 24.66 2.33 -5.91
CA TRP A 129 23.69 3.20 -5.27
C TRP A 129 24.26 4.59 -4.95
N HIS A 130 23.43 5.61 -5.07
CA HIS A 130 23.76 7.01 -4.74
C HIS A 130 22.88 7.56 -3.59
N ASP A 131 22.02 6.74 -3.02
CA ASP A 131 20.99 7.07 -2.03
C ASP A 131 21.46 6.97 -0.56
N SER A 132 22.76 6.90 -0.29
CA SER A 132 23.28 6.70 1.07
C SER A 132 22.75 7.73 2.08
N TYR A 133 22.63 8.99 1.66
CA TYR A 133 22.05 10.04 2.52
C TYR A 133 20.58 9.71 2.89
N TRP A 134 19.79 9.26 1.92
CA TRP A 134 18.40 8.86 2.16
C TRP A 134 18.34 7.66 3.13
N MET A 135 19.09 6.61 2.86
CA MET A 135 19.10 5.39 3.66
C MET A 135 19.50 5.64 5.13
N GLU A 136 20.42 6.55 5.38
CA GLU A 136 20.83 6.96 6.73
C GLU A 136 19.77 7.81 7.44
N ASN A 137 18.96 8.57 6.70
CA ASN A 137 18.04 9.56 7.23
C ASN A 137 16.55 9.22 7.03
N ARG A 138 16.20 8.14 6.35
CA ARG A 138 14.80 7.81 6.00
C ARG A 138 13.88 7.69 7.21
N GLN A 139 14.40 7.35 8.39
CA GLN A 139 13.62 7.37 9.64
C GLN A 139 12.99 8.74 9.92
N ASN A 140 13.58 9.83 9.41
CA ASN A 140 13.04 11.18 9.56
C ASN A 140 11.82 11.44 8.66
N THR A 141 11.60 10.63 7.63
CA THR A 141 10.46 10.70 6.71
C THR A 141 9.41 9.61 6.99
N SER A 142 9.84 8.44 7.49
CA SER A 142 8.97 7.31 7.82
C SER A 142 8.37 7.36 9.23
N SER A 143 8.80 8.30 10.08
CA SER A 143 8.26 8.47 11.44
C SER A 143 6.76 8.83 11.41
N PRO A 144 5.94 8.28 12.33
CA PRO A 144 4.49 8.50 12.36
C PRO A 144 4.05 9.95 12.52
N ASP A 145 4.92 10.83 13.03
CA ASP A 145 4.70 12.27 13.19
C ASP A 145 4.99 13.08 11.92
N LYS A 146 5.41 12.42 10.82
CA LYS A 146 5.71 13.08 9.54
C LYS A 146 4.54 12.96 8.55
N PRO A 147 4.44 13.90 7.59
CA PRO A 147 3.44 13.80 6.55
C PRO A 147 3.75 12.59 5.64
N MET A 148 2.73 11.82 5.33
CA MET A 148 2.80 10.76 4.34
C MET A 148 1.63 10.91 3.38
N ASN A 149 1.96 11.32 2.16
CA ASN A 149 1.04 11.50 1.04
C ASN A 149 1.51 10.60 -0.09
N ILE A 150 0.78 9.51 -0.30
CA ILE A 150 1.18 8.40 -1.16
C ILE A 150 0.45 8.51 -2.50
N TYR A 151 1.19 8.42 -3.59
CA TYR A 151 0.65 8.29 -4.94
C TYR A 151 0.81 6.84 -5.41
N GLU A 152 -0.30 6.12 -5.54
CA GLU A 152 -0.31 4.73 -6.00
C GLU A 152 -0.37 4.69 -7.52
N ILE A 153 0.51 3.90 -8.15
CA ILE A 153 0.56 3.77 -9.61
C ILE A 153 0.64 2.31 -10.07
N HIS A 154 0.02 2.06 -11.22
CA HIS A 154 0.29 0.90 -12.06
C HIS A 154 1.27 1.31 -13.16
N ALA A 155 2.50 0.77 -13.10
CA ALA A 155 3.61 1.19 -13.95
C ALA A 155 3.30 1.11 -15.46
N GLY A 156 2.56 0.07 -15.88
CA GLY A 156 2.23 -0.17 -17.28
C GLY A 156 1.17 0.77 -17.87
N SER A 157 0.42 1.49 -17.03
CA SER A 157 -0.69 2.33 -17.51
C SER A 157 -0.67 3.77 -17.01
N TRP A 158 0.33 4.17 -16.22
CA TRP A 158 0.47 5.56 -15.81
C TRP A 158 0.73 6.49 -17.01
N LYS A 159 1.74 6.16 -17.82
CA LYS A 159 1.99 6.77 -19.14
C LYS A 159 2.56 5.72 -20.08
N LYS A 160 2.34 5.93 -21.38
CA LYS A 160 2.86 5.08 -22.47
C LYS A 160 3.58 5.92 -23.50
N TYR A 161 4.43 5.26 -24.30
CA TYR A 161 4.97 5.89 -25.50
C TYR A 161 3.85 6.14 -26.54
N PRO A 162 4.06 7.08 -27.50
CA PRO A 162 3.04 7.37 -28.52
C PRO A 162 2.63 6.17 -29.40
N ASP A 163 3.47 5.15 -29.46
CA ASP A 163 3.21 3.88 -30.18
C ASP A 163 2.41 2.86 -29.33
N GLY A 164 2.04 3.22 -28.08
CA GLY A 164 1.28 2.40 -27.15
C GLY A 164 2.13 1.45 -26.29
N ASN A 165 3.45 1.40 -26.49
CA ASN A 165 4.35 0.61 -25.65
C ASN A 165 4.45 1.20 -24.23
N TYR A 166 4.75 0.34 -23.26
CA TYR A 166 5.00 0.75 -21.87
C TYR A 166 6.25 1.61 -21.76
N PHE A 167 6.26 2.61 -20.90
CA PHE A 167 7.49 3.25 -20.50
C PHE A 167 8.45 2.22 -19.87
N ASN A 168 9.72 2.29 -20.21
CA ASN A 168 10.74 1.59 -19.45
C ASN A 168 11.00 2.33 -18.11
N TYR A 169 11.68 1.68 -17.16
CA TYR A 169 11.98 2.26 -15.85
C TYR A 169 12.72 3.60 -15.93
N GLN A 170 13.63 3.78 -16.89
CA GLN A 170 14.37 5.03 -17.07
C GLN A 170 13.44 6.16 -17.51
N LYS A 171 12.63 5.92 -18.56
CA LYS A 171 11.65 6.91 -19.03
C LYS A 171 10.61 7.21 -17.96
N MET A 172 10.21 6.19 -17.20
CA MET A 172 9.30 6.38 -16.06
C MET A 172 9.94 7.30 -15.02
N ALA A 173 11.19 7.10 -14.66
CA ALA A 173 11.89 7.98 -13.73
C ALA A 173 11.97 9.43 -14.22
N ASP A 174 12.21 9.63 -15.53
CA ASP A 174 12.30 10.97 -16.15
C ASP A 174 10.98 11.75 -16.08
N GLU A 175 9.84 11.07 -16.11
CA GLU A 175 8.52 11.69 -16.12
C GLU A 175 7.84 11.70 -14.73
N LEU A 176 7.95 10.58 -14.02
CA LEU A 176 7.25 10.38 -12.75
C LEU A 176 7.85 11.21 -11.62
N ILE A 177 9.17 11.27 -11.51
CA ILE A 177 9.82 11.96 -10.39
C ILE A 177 9.53 13.47 -10.40
N PRO A 178 9.68 14.19 -11.55
CA PRO A 178 9.26 15.59 -11.62
C PRO A 178 7.77 15.78 -11.31
N TYR A 179 6.92 14.85 -11.77
CA TYR A 179 5.48 14.89 -11.49
C TYR A 179 5.17 14.76 -9.99
N LEU A 180 5.76 13.78 -9.30
CA LEU A 180 5.57 13.59 -7.86
C LEU A 180 6.00 14.83 -7.06
N LYS A 181 7.10 15.45 -7.44
CA LYS A 181 7.58 16.70 -6.83
C LYS A 181 6.64 17.87 -7.10
N GLU A 182 6.20 18.04 -8.33
CA GLU A 182 5.24 19.09 -8.70
C GLU A 182 3.94 18.94 -7.92
N MET A 183 3.46 17.70 -7.77
CA MET A 183 2.23 17.39 -7.05
C MET A 183 2.38 17.32 -5.54
N ASN A 184 3.60 17.47 -5.00
CA ASN A 184 3.92 17.40 -3.58
C ASN A 184 3.53 16.05 -2.93
N TYR A 185 3.72 14.93 -3.64
CA TYR A 185 3.67 13.60 -3.03
C TYR A 185 4.98 13.29 -2.31
N THR A 186 4.88 12.65 -1.16
CA THR A 186 6.04 12.26 -0.35
C THR A 186 6.53 10.86 -0.66
N HIS A 187 5.63 10.00 -1.13
CA HIS A 187 5.90 8.61 -1.46
C HIS A 187 5.20 8.22 -2.75
N VAL A 188 5.79 7.29 -3.48
CA VAL A 188 5.13 6.55 -4.55
C VAL A 188 4.92 5.11 -4.11
N GLN A 189 3.72 4.58 -4.32
CA GLN A 189 3.42 3.17 -4.14
C GLN A 189 3.29 2.52 -5.51
N LEU A 190 4.14 1.54 -5.76
CA LEU A 190 4.17 0.78 -6.99
C LEU A 190 3.36 -0.50 -6.82
N MET A 191 2.26 -0.65 -7.57
CA MET A 191 1.57 -1.92 -7.69
C MET A 191 2.58 -3.00 -8.08
N PRO A 192 2.29 -4.32 -7.87
CA PRO A 192 3.33 -5.34 -7.90
C PRO A 192 4.22 -5.29 -9.14
N LEU A 193 5.54 -5.16 -8.94
CA LEU A 193 6.58 -5.15 -9.99
C LEU A 193 7.40 -6.45 -10.00
N MET A 194 6.99 -7.46 -9.28
CA MET A 194 7.53 -8.82 -9.38
C MET A 194 7.10 -9.43 -10.71
N GLU A 195 7.86 -10.39 -11.26
CA GLU A 195 7.52 -10.98 -12.54
C GLU A 195 6.22 -11.78 -12.49
N TYR A 196 5.38 -11.62 -13.52
CA TYR A 196 4.05 -12.23 -13.63
C TYR A 196 3.68 -12.51 -15.09
N PRO A 197 2.89 -13.58 -15.39
CA PRO A 197 2.58 -13.97 -16.77
C PRO A 197 1.41 -13.18 -17.38
N TYR A 198 0.41 -12.81 -16.57
CA TYR A 198 -0.91 -12.37 -17.02
C TYR A 198 -1.14 -10.89 -16.75
N ASP A 199 -1.10 -10.05 -17.79
CA ASP A 199 -1.22 -8.58 -17.67
C ASP A 199 -2.48 -8.12 -16.93
N PRO A 200 -3.68 -8.70 -17.18
CA PRO A 200 -4.88 -8.30 -16.46
C PRO A 200 -4.87 -8.63 -14.96
N SER A 201 -3.87 -9.32 -14.46
CA SER A 201 -3.64 -9.47 -13.01
C SER A 201 -2.98 -8.27 -12.35
N TRP A 202 -2.50 -7.28 -13.14
CA TRP A 202 -1.80 -6.08 -12.66
C TRP A 202 -0.55 -6.38 -11.82
N GLY A 203 0.00 -7.59 -11.94
CA GLY A 203 1.12 -8.09 -11.15
C GLY A 203 0.74 -8.92 -9.92
N TYR A 204 -0.54 -9.01 -9.57
CA TYR A 204 -0.99 -9.77 -8.38
C TYR A 204 -0.91 -11.29 -8.54
N GLN A 205 -0.74 -11.82 -9.76
CA GLN A 205 -0.47 -13.24 -10.02
C GLN A 205 1.03 -13.49 -10.25
N THR A 206 1.82 -13.29 -9.21
CA THR A 206 3.29 -13.36 -9.24
C THR A 206 3.79 -14.77 -9.48
N THR A 207 4.76 -14.92 -10.41
CA THR A 207 5.51 -16.17 -10.66
C THR A 207 7.00 -16.04 -10.30
N GLY A 208 7.55 -14.82 -10.32
CA GLY A 208 8.97 -14.57 -9.99
C GLY A 208 9.14 -13.60 -8.83
N TYR A 209 9.13 -14.10 -7.60
CA TYR A 209 9.12 -13.29 -6.37
C TYR A 209 10.41 -12.47 -6.13
N PHE A 210 11.51 -12.84 -6.78
CA PHE A 210 12.82 -12.16 -6.66
C PHE A 210 13.23 -11.45 -7.96
N ALA A 211 12.38 -11.48 -8.99
CA ALA A 211 12.66 -10.85 -10.28
C ALA A 211 11.81 -9.60 -10.48
N ALA A 212 12.45 -8.47 -10.73
CA ALA A 212 11.74 -7.32 -11.27
C ALA A 212 11.16 -7.67 -12.63
N THR A 213 9.89 -7.31 -12.87
CA THR A 213 9.26 -7.63 -14.15
C THR A 213 10.05 -7.05 -15.33
N SER A 214 10.36 -7.91 -16.29
CA SER A 214 11.13 -7.57 -17.48
C SER A 214 10.37 -6.67 -18.48
N ARG A 215 9.07 -6.43 -18.24
CA ARG A 215 8.21 -5.57 -19.07
C ARG A 215 8.74 -4.16 -19.24
N TYR A 216 9.42 -3.66 -18.22
CA TYR A 216 9.83 -2.25 -18.13
C TYR A 216 11.36 -2.07 -18.15
N GLY A 217 12.13 -3.15 -18.25
CA GLY A 217 13.58 -3.12 -18.28
C GLY A 217 14.24 -4.17 -17.41
N THR A 218 15.49 -3.91 -17.07
CA THR A 218 16.32 -4.80 -16.24
C THR A 218 16.16 -4.49 -14.75
N PRO A 219 16.59 -5.41 -13.86
CA PRO A 219 16.66 -5.13 -12.43
C PRO A 219 17.43 -3.84 -12.08
N CYS A 220 18.55 -3.58 -12.76
CA CYS A 220 19.32 -2.34 -12.54
C CYS A 220 18.56 -1.08 -12.95
N ASP A 221 17.69 -1.15 -13.97
CA ASP A 221 16.88 0.00 -14.38
C ASP A 221 15.83 0.34 -13.29
N LEU A 222 15.24 -0.67 -12.64
CA LEU A 222 14.34 -0.43 -11.50
C LEU A 222 15.11 0.11 -10.27
N MET A 223 16.31 -0.42 -9.99
CA MET A 223 17.18 0.13 -8.94
C MET A 223 17.48 1.61 -9.20
N ALA A 224 17.78 1.98 -10.46
CA ALA A 224 18.04 3.36 -10.84
C ALA A 224 16.80 4.27 -10.67
N LEU A 225 15.59 3.78 -10.94
CA LEU A 225 14.36 4.54 -10.67
C LEU A 225 14.21 4.82 -9.17
N ILE A 226 14.40 3.81 -8.31
CA ILE A 226 14.29 3.95 -6.85
C ILE A 226 15.38 4.89 -6.31
N ASP A 227 16.63 4.70 -6.72
CA ASP A 227 17.77 5.55 -6.35
C ASP A 227 17.50 7.03 -6.66
N ARG A 228 16.96 7.32 -7.86
CA ARG A 228 16.56 8.67 -8.28
C ARG A 228 15.39 9.23 -7.45
N CYS A 229 14.42 8.40 -7.06
CA CYS A 229 13.35 8.81 -6.13
C CYS A 229 13.95 9.27 -4.81
N HIS A 230 14.86 8.49 -4.24
CA HIS A 230 15.54 8.79 -2.99
C HIS A 230 16.38 10.08 -3.05
N MET A 231 17.14 10.27 -4.14
CA MET A 231 17.89 11.51 -4.35
C MET A 231 17.01 12.75 -4.39
N GLU A 232 15.75 12.60 -4.79
CA GLU A 232 14.77 13.69 -4.85
C GLU A 232 13.85 13.76 -3.61
N GLY A 233 14.13 12.96 -2.59
CA GLY A 233 13.40 12.97 -1.32
C GLY A 233 12.05 12.28 -1.35
N ILE A 234 11.85 11.31 -2.27
CA ILE A 234 10.62 10.56 -2.46
C ILE A 234 10.84 9.13 -1.99
N GLY A 235 10.03 8.66 -1.04
CA GLY A 235 10.02 7.26 -0.58
C GLY A 235 9.32 6.34 -1.59
N VAL A 236 9.75 5.08 -1.62
CA VAL A 236 9.19 4.07 -2.53
C VAL A 236 8.60 2.91 -1.74
N ILE A 237 7.31 2.66 -1.96
CA ILE A 237 6.57 1.53 -1.39
C ILE A 237 6.30 0.56 -2.54
N MET A 238 6.54 -0.73 -2.29
CA MET A 238 6.15 -1.79 -3.23
C MET A 238 5.06 -2.67 -2.63
N GLU A 239 4.39 -3.43 -3.50
CA GLU A 239 3.34 -4.34 -3.11
C GLU A 239 3.73 -5.80 -3.35
N ILE A 240 3.29 -6.67 -2.44
CA ILE A 240 3.40 -8.13 -2.56
C ILE A 240 2.13 -8.81 -2.07
N VAL A 241 1.76 -9.93 -2.69
CA VAL A 241 0.69 -10.81 -2.21
C VAL A 241 1.30 -12.17 -1.82
N PRO A 242 1.70 -12.36 -0.55
CA PRO A 242 2.30 -13.61 -0.09
C PRO A 242 1.26 -14.67 0.30
N SER A 243 0.00 -14.47 -0.03
CA SER A 243 -1.09 -15.40 0.29
C SER A 243 -1.23 -16.52 -0.74
N ASN A 244 -0.96 -16.23 -2.02
CA ASN A 244 -1.31 -17.10 -3.14
C ASN A 244 -0.41 -16.88 -4.35
N PHE A 245 -0.44 -17.83 -5.28
CA PHE A 245 0.28 -17.80 -6.55
C PHE A 245 -0.52 -18.48 -7.66
N PRO A 246 -0.28 -18.16 -8.96
CA PRO A 246 -1.01 -18.73 -10.09
C PRO A 246 -0.63 -20.19 -10.35
N LYS A 247 -1.49 -20.91 -11.09
CA LYS A 247 -1.31 -22.32 -11.43
C LYS A 247 -0.53 -22.55 -12.74
N ASP A 248 0.38 -21.63 -13.08
CA ASP A 248 1.23 -21.78 -14.26
C ASP A 248 2.20 -22.94 -14.09
N ASP A 249 2.22 -23.83 -15.09
CA ASP A 249 2.97 -25.10 -15.02
C ASP A 249 4.48 -24.89 -14.88
N TYR A 250 5.02 -23.79 -15.39
CA TYR A 250 6.43 -23.45 -15.27
C TYR A 250 6.80 -22.80 -13.94
N GLY A 251 5.80 -22.31 -13.17
CA GLY A 251 5.98 -21.62 -11.89
C GLY A 251 6.01 -22.58 -10.69
N LEU A 252 5.52 -22.06 -9.55
CA LEU A 252 5.58 -22.78 -8.26
C LEU A 252 4.59 -23.95 -8.16
N TYR A 253 3.51 -23.94 -8.96
CA TYR A 253 2.47 -24.97 -8.91
C TYR A 253 3.05 -26.35 -9.16
N LYS A 254 2.86 -27.28 -8.21
CA LYS A 254 3.41 -28.64 -8.23
C LYS A 254 4.89 -28.67 -8.65
N PHE A 255 5.71 -27.87 -7.97
CA PHE A 255 7.05 -27.52 -8.42
C PHE A 255 7.95 -28.73 -8.73
N ASP A 256 7.95 -29.75 -7.88
CA ASP A 256 8.72 -30.99 -8.09
C ASP A 256 7.83 -32.20 -8.45
N GLY A 257 6.66 -31.92 -9.04
CA GLY A 257 5.62 -32.92 -9.31
C GLY A 257 4.66 -33.12 -8.14
N THR A 258 4.97 -32.56 -6.97
CA THR A 258 4.11 -32.61 -5.77
C THR A 258 3.67 -31.21 -5.36
N CYS A 259 2.68 -31.11 -4.48
CA CYS A 259 2.30 -29.83 -3.85
C CYS A 259 3.41 -29.39 -2.88
N LEU A 260 4.44 -28.70 -3.41
CA LEU A 260 5.62 -28.31 -2.65
C LEU A 260 5.42 -26.99 -1.92
N TYR A 261 4.89 -25.97 -2.61
CA TYR A 261 4.60 -24.64 -2.06
C TYR A 261 3.15 -24.50 -1.57
N GLU A 262 2.24 -25.30 -2.07
CA GLU A 262 0.84 -25.38 -1.70
C GLU A 262 0.53 -26.60 -0.82
N ASP A 263 -0.66 -26.63 -0.18
CA ASP A 263 -1.15 -27.79 0.57
C ASP A 263 -1.80 -28.82 -0.38
N ASN A 264 -1.58 -30.12 -0.13
CA ASN A 264 -2.20 -31.21 -0.87
C ASN A 264 -3.73 -31.26 -0.72
N ASN A 265 -4.26 -30.76 0.40
CA ASN A 265 -5.70 -30.68 0.60
C ASN A 265 -6.26 -29.46 -0.15
N PRO A 266 -7.13 -29.65 -1.18
CA PRO A 266 -7.66 -28.51 -1.95
C PRO A 266 -8.39 -27.46 -1.11
N LYS A 267 -9.03 -27.87 0.00
CA LYS A 267 -9.69 -26.96 0.92
C LYS A 267 -8.72 -26.01 1.65
N LYS A 268 -7.43 -26.36 1.72
CA LYS A 268 -6.37 -25.52 2.31
C LYS A 268 -5.50 -24.88 1.24
N GLY A 269 -5.18 -25.61 0.17
CA GLY A 269 -4.17 -25.26 -0.84
C GLY A 269 -4.72 -24.55 -2.07
N GLN A 270 -6.03 -24.35 -2.22
CA GLN A 270 -6.63 -23.74 -3.41
C GLN A 270 -7.64 -22.66 -3.08
N ARG A 271 -7.70 -21.68 -3.98
CA ARG A 271 -8.74 -20.64 -3.99
C ARG A 271 -9.34 -20.56 -5.38
N ASP A 272 -10.44 -21.31 -5.58
CA ASP A 272 -11.06 -21.47 -6.90
C ASP A 272 -11.63 -20.15 -7.43
N SER A 273 -12.13 -19.27 -6.55
CA SER A 273 -12.64 -17.95 -6.95
C SER A 273 -11.59 -17.04 -7.60
N TRP A 274 -10.29 -17.27 -7.31
CA TRP A 274 -9.17 -16.53 -7.90
C TRP A 274 -8.38 -17.37 -8.91
N GLY A 275 -8.69 -18.66 -9.04
CA GLY A 275 -7.94 -19.59 -9.90
C GLY A 275 -6.51 -19.85 -9.42
N THR A 276 -6.20 -19.61 -8.14
CA THR A 276 -4.84 -19.64 -7.56
C THR A 276 -4.65 -20.76 -6.55
N CYS A 277 -3.39 -21.07 -6.24
CA CYS A 277 -3.00 -21.86 -5.09
C CYS A 277 -2.69 -20.97 -3.90
N LEU A 278 -2.96 -21.45 -2.68
CA LEU A 278 -2.57 -20.81 -1.43
C LEU A 278 -1.24 -21.38 -0.95
N PHE A 279 -0.35 -20.53 -0.43
CA PHE A 279 0.88 -20.98 0.18
C PHE A 279 0.65 -21.85 1.43
N ASN A 280 1.48 -22.88 1.59
CA ASN A 280 1.45 -23.75 2.75
C ASN A 280 2.30 -23.19 3.89
N PHE A 281 1.71 -22.37 4.74
CA PHE A 281 2.40 -21.78 5.90
C PHE A 281 2.79 -22.78 6.99
N GLN A 282 2.40 -24.07 6.88
CA GLN A 282 2.89 -25.13 7.77
C GLN A 282 4.29 -25.61 7.39
N ARG A 283 4.75 -25.27 6.17
CA ARG A 283 6.06 -25.70 5.67
C ARG A 283 7.11 -24.61 5.91
N TYR A 284 8.10 -24.91 6.70
CA TYR A 284 9.14 -23.95 7.11
C TYR A 284 9.97 -23.41 5.94
N GLU A 285 10.23 -24.23 4.91
CA GLU A 285 10.91 -23.75 3.70
C GLU A 285 10.08 -22.72 2.94
N VAL A 286 8.75 -22.84 2.95
CA VAL A 286 7.84 -21.84 2.37
C VAL A 286 7.86 -20.54 3.18
N ILE A 287 7.95 -20.64 4.51
CA ILE A 287 8.16 -19.49 5.40
C ILE A 287 9.47 -18.77 5.04
N SER A 288 10.58 -19.52 4.93
CA SER A 288 11.88 -18.99 4.52
C SER A 288 11.83 -18.33 3.13
N PHE A 289 11.15 -18.96 2.17
CA PHE A 289 10.97 -18.42 0.82
C PHE A 289 10.26 -17.06 0.84
N LEU A 290 9.11 -16.96 1.52
CA LEU A 290 8.28 -15.74 1.54
C LEU A 290 8.93 -14.60 2.34
N ILE A 291 9.53 -14.89 3.51
CA ILE A 291 10.27 -13.88 4.26
C ILE A 291 11.45 -13.38 3.42
N SER A 292 12.20 -14.29 2.80
CA SER A 292 13.34 -13.92 1.94
C SER A 292 12.88 -13.09 0.73
N ALA A 293 11.70 -13.35 0.17
CA ALA A 293 11.19 -12.56 -0.93
C ALA A 293 10.98 -11.10 -0.53
N VAL A 294 10.36 -10.84 0.62
CA VAL A 294 10.19 -9.48 1.14
C VAL A 294 11.53 -8.82 1.48
N MET A 295 12.42 -9.55 2.17
CA MET A 295 13.76 -9.04 2.55
C MET A 295 14.61 -8.70 1.34
N PHE A 296 14.49 -9.45 0.23
CA PHE A 296 15.20 -9.19 -1.02
C PHE A 296 14.93 -7.79 -1.57
N TRP A 297 13.68 -7.34 -1.55
CA TRP A 297 13.30 -6.01 -2.04
C TRP A 297 13.84 -4.89 -1.15
N PHE A 298 13.89 -5.09 0.16
CA PHE A 298 14.56 -4.15 1.06
C PHE A 298 16.09 -4.16 0.89
N ASP A 299 16.71 -5.34 0.78
CA ASP A 299 18.16 -5.49 0.73
C ASP A 299 18.78 -5.09 -0.63
N LYS A 300 18.08 -5.39 -1.75
CA LYS A 300 18.63 -5.20 -3.10
C LYS A 300 18.05 -4.00 -3.83
N TYR A 301 16.83 -3.58 -3.51
CA TYR A 301 16.16 -2.46 -4.16
C TYR A 301 15.95 -1.25 -3.25
N HIS A 302 16.41 -1.31 -2.01
CA HIS A 302 16.35 -0.22 -1.02
C HIS A 302 14.95 0.39 -0.82
N ILE A 303 13.87 -0.36 -1.07
CA ILE A 303 12.51 0.15 -0.86
C ILE A 303 12.30 0.62 0.57
N ASP A 304 11.41 1.60 0.77
CA ASP A 304 11.10 2.17 2.09
C ASP A 304 9.97 1.46 2.79
N GLY A 305 9.08 0.85 2.01
CA GLY A 305 7.96 0.13 2.54
C GLY A 305 7.47 -1.01 1.66
N MET A 306 6.80 -1.97 2.31
CA MET A 306 6.14 -3.08 1.63
C MET A 306 4.67 -3.14 2.03
N ARG A 307 3.77 -2.97 1.06
CA ARG A 307 2.34 -3.24 1.26
C ARG A 307 2.08 -4.72 1.06
N ILE A 308 1.55 -5.35 2.09
CA ILE A 308 1.13 -6.75 2.08
C ILE A 308 -0.35 -6.79 1.71
N GLY A 309 -0.64 -7.28 0.50
CA GLY A 309 -2.00 -7.40 0.00
C GLY A 309 -2.73 -8.62 0.53
N ALA A 310 -4.07 -8.52 0.58
CA ALA A 310 -4.97 -9.61 0.94
C ALA A 310 -4.68 -10.28 2.30
N VAL A 311 -4.29 -9.48 3.30
CA VAL A 311 -3.97 -9.99 4.66
C VAL A 311 -5.14 -10.77 5.26
N SER A 312 -6.38 -10.31 5.08
CA SER A 312 -7.59 -11.02 5.51
C SER A 312 -7.64 -12.47 5.00
N SER A 313 -7.21 -12.69 3.77
CA SER A 313 -7.21 -14.01 3.15
C SER A 313 -6.16 -14.97 3.75
N MET A 314 -5.16 -14.42 4.44
CA MET A 314 -4.19 -15.20 5.22
C MET A 314 -4.65 -15.44 6.65
N LEU A 315 -5.34 -14.46 7.26
CA LEU A 315 -5.77 -14.57 8.66
C LEU A 315 -6.88 -15.59 8.87
N TYR A 316 -7.75 -15.81 7.85
CA TYR A 316 -8.94 -16.64 8.01
C TYR A 316 -8.99 -17.80 7.00
N LEU A 317 -9.14 -19.02 7.52
CA LEU A 317 -9.22 -20.25 6.74
C LEU A 317 -10.50 -20.34 5.89
N ASP A 318 -11.57 -19.67 6.30
CA ASP A 318 -12.87 -19.61 5.64
C ASP A 318 -13.04 -18.36 4.75
N TYR A 319 -12.04 -17.48 4.63
CA TYR A 319 -12.15 -16.26 3.83
C TYR A 319 -12.54 -16.56 2.38
N GLY A 320 -13.71 -16.05 1.96
CA GLY A 320 -14.24 -16.26 0.61
C GLY A 320 -14.64 -17.71 0.29
N LYS A 321 -14.84 -18.56 1.29
CA LYS A 321 -15.28 -19.95 1.17
C LYS A 321 -16.63 -20.15 1.82
N LYS A 322 -17.39 -21.14 1.31
CA LYS A 322 -18.67 -21.55 1.89
C LYS A 322 -18.46 -22.60 2.99
N ASP A 323 -19.52 -22.84 3.76
CA ASP A 323 -19.54 -23.94 4.74
C ASP A 323 -19.18 -25.26 4.08
N GLY A 324 -18.25 -25.99 4.70
CA GLY A 324 -17.74 -27.25 4.19
C GLY A 324 -16.64 -27.15 3.14
N GLU A 325 -16.28 -25.97 2.66
CA GLU A 325 -15.19 -25.73 1.69
C GLU A 325 -13.85 -25.38 2.35
N TRP A 326 -13.80 -25.35 3.67
CA TRP A 326 -12.59 -25.06 4.45
C TRP A 326 -12.41 -26.08 5.58
N VAL A 327 -11.23 -26.03 6.23
CA VAL A 327 -10.88 -26.95 7.31
C VAL A 327 -10.50 -26.10 8.53
N PRO A 328 -11.17 -26.30 9.68
CA PRO A 328 -10.85 -25.59 10.92
C PRO A 328 -9.41 -25.82 11.38
N ASN A 329 -8.88 -24.85 12.14
CA ASN A 329 -7.59 -24.99 12.80
C ASN A 329 -7.64 -26.06 13.91
N ARG A 330 -6.50 -26.36 14.53
CA ARG A 330 -6.38 -27.38 15.59
C ARG A 330 -7.22 -27.16 16.84
N PHE A 331 -7.80 -25.96 16.99
CA PHE A 331 -8.70 -25.60 18.11
C PHE A 331 -10.16 -25.53 17.66
N GLY A 332 -10.46 -25.80 16.40
CA GLY A 332 -11.80 -25.74 15.83
C GLY A 332 -12.26 -24.36 15.34
N GLY A 333 -11.37 -23.36 15.40
CA GLY A 333 -11.62 -22.00 14.92
C GLY A 333 -11.28 -21.82 13.43
N ASN A 334 -11.55 -20.63 12.92
CA ASN A 334 -11.29 -20.25 11.53
C ASN A 334 -10.02 -19.42 11.34
N GLU A 335 -9.31 -19.04 12.41
CA GLU A 335 -8.04 -18.34 12.29
C GLU A 335 -6.97 -19.28 11.71
N ASN A 336 -6.21 -18.77 10.76
CA ASN A 336 -5.06 -19.46 10.20
C ASN A 336 -3.81 -19.19 11.04
N LEU A 337 -3.61 -20.04 12.06
CA LEU A 337 -2.58 -19.84 13.08
C LEU A 337 -1.17 -19.81 12.49
N GLU A 338 -0.91 -20.60 11.46
CA GLU A 338 0.38 -20.72 10.79
C GLU A 338 0.68 -19.46 9.95
N ALA A 339 -0.32 -18.92 9.26
CA ALA A 339 -0.16 -17.65 8.54
C ALA A 339 0.00 -16.45 9.49
N ILE A 340 -0.69 -16.46 10.63
CA ILE A 340 -0.53 -15.45 11.70
C ILE A 340 0.91 -15.48 12.23
N ASP A 341 1.47 -16.67 12.48
CA ASP A 341 2.89 -16.81 12.89
C ASP A 341 3.83 -16.31 11.81
N PHE A 342 3.59 -16.67 10.54
CA PHE A 342 4.36 -16.14 9.40
C PHE A 342 4.37 -14.62 9.36
N ILE A 343 3.20 -13.96 9.47
CA ILE A 343 3.10 -12.49 9.45
C ILE A 343 3.94 -11.87 10.57
N LYS A 344 3.84 -12.41 11.78
CA LYS A 344 4.64 -11.93 12.93
C LYS A 344 6.15 -12.10 12.68
N ARG A 345 6.56 -13.25 12.15
CA ARG A 345 7.97 -13.51 11.81
C ARG A 345 8.46 -12.57 10.70
N LEU A 346 7.64 -12.34 9.69
CA LEU A 346 7.93 -11.41 8.60
C LEU A 346 8.18 -9.99 9.14
N ASN A 347 7.22 -9.41 9.87
CA ASN A 347 7.36 -8.06 10.41
C ASN A 347 8.54 -7.95 11.38
N LYS A 348 8.76 -8.97 12.22
CA LYS A 348 9.93 -9.02 13.10
C LYS A 348 11.24 -9.02 12.30
N ALA A 349 11.34 -9.79 11.22
CA ALA A 349 12.52 -9.82 10.37
C ALA A 349 12.76 -8.46 9.70
N VAL A 350 11.73 -7.86 9.10
CA VAL A 350 11.85 -6.53 8.47
C VAL A 350 12.39 -5.51 9.48
N HIS A 351 11.76 -5.34 10.63
CA HIS A 351 12.17 -4.33 11.60
C HIS A 351 13.52 -4.63 12.27
N MET A 352 13.92 -5.89 12.35
CA MET A 352 15.23 -6.27 12.88
C MET A 352 16.38 -5.87 11.95
N TYR A 353 16.20 -6.05 10.64
CA TYR A 353 17.25 -5.79 9.65
C TYR A 353 17.13 -4.40 9.00
N HIS A 354 15.92 -3.85 8.95
CA HIS A 354 15.59 -2.54 8.39
C HIS A 354 14.70 -1.74 9.36
N PRO A 355 15.24 -1.22 10.48
CA PRO A 355 14.45 -0.60 11.56
C PRO A 355 13.62 0.61 11.13
N SER A 356 13.98 1.27 10.03
CA SER A 356 13.28 2.44 9.48
C SER A 356 12.37 2.10 8.29
N ALA A 357 12.31 0.83 7.88
CA ALA A 357 11.39 0.37 6.86
C ALA A 357 9.96 0.24 7.41
N LEU A 358 8.98 0.35 6.52
CA LEU A 358 7.56 0.29 6.87
C LEU A 358 6.89 -0.93 6.27
N THR A 359 5.93 -1.49 7.01
CA THR A 359 5.04 -2.54 6.53
C THR A 359 3.58 -2.09 6.64
N PHE A 360 2.83 -2.26 5.55
CA PHE A 360 1.45 -1.83 5.42
C PHE A 360 0.54 -3.04 5.23
N ALA A 361 -0.54 -3.13 6.00
CA ALA A 361 -1.53 -4.18 5.84
C ALA A 361 -2.76 -3.69 5.08
N GLU A 362 -3.10 -4.38 3.98
CA GLU A 362 -4.46 -4.28 3.43
C GLU A 362 -5.29 -5.41 4.06
N GLU A 363 -6.21 -4.99 4.93
CA GLU A 363 -7.04 -5.89 5.71
C GLU A 363 -8.46 -5.30 5.84
N ASN A 364 -9.45 -6.02 5.33
CA ASN A 364 -10.83 -5.56 5.18
C ASN A 364 -11.81 -6.18 6.20
N THR A 365 -11.28 -6.90 7.19
CA THR A 365 -12.09 -7.43 8.30
C THR A 365 -11.88 -6.62 9.58
N SER A 366 -12.51 -7.04 10.64
CA SER A 366 -12.38 -6.42 11.97
C SER A 366 -11.23 -6.99 12.82
N TRP A 367 -10.18 -7.57 12.19
CA TRP A 367 -9.05 -8.09 12.96
C TRP A 367 -8.39 -6.97 13.76
N PRO A 368 -8.30 -7.10 15.09
CA PRO A 368 -7.82 -6.01 15.94
C PRO A 368 -6.30 -5.97 16.04
N LYS A 369 -5.75 -4.80 16.35
CA LYS A 369 -4.36 -4.61 16.74
C LYS A 369 -3.32 -4.99 15.69
N LEU A 370 -3.66 -4.93 14.38
CA LEU A 370 -2.68 -5.26 13.34
C LEU A 370 -1.38 -4.46 13.47
N PRO A 371 -1.41 -3.12 13.59
CA PRO A 371 -0.20 -2.31 13.66
C PRO A 371 0.32 -2.11 15.09
N LEU A 372 -0.03 -2.98 16.03
CA LEU A 372 0.59 -2.96 17.33
C LEU A 372 1.81 -3.90 17.40
N PRO A 373 2.75 -3.65 18.29
CA PRO A 373 3.86 -4.56 18.56
C PRO A 373 3.38 -5.98 18.86
N ILE A 374 4.19 -6.96 18.46
CA ILE A 374 3.87 -8.38 18.67
C ILE A 374 3.71 -8.70 20.15
N GLU A 375 4.51 -8.05 21.01
CA GLU A 375 4.52 -8.19 22.46
C GLU A 375 3.21 -7.68 23.10
N GLU A 376 2.52 -6.76 22.40
CA GLU A 376 1.20 -6.21 22.82
C GLU A 376 0.03 -6.99 22.22
N GLY A 377 0.33 -8.11 21.56
CA GLY A 377 -0.67 -8.98 20.93
C GLY A 377 -1.04 -8.56 19.51
N GLY A 378 -0.26 -7.65 18.90
CA GLY A 378 -0.39 -7.23 17.51
C GLY A 378 0.27 -8.19 16.52
N LEU A 379 0.27 -7.81 15.24
CA LEU A 379 0.95 -8.52 14.17
C LEU A 379 2.25 -7.83 13.71
N GLY A 380 2.54 -6.63 14.24
CA GLY A 380 3.78 -5.91 14.02
C GLY A 380 3.85 -5.09 12.73
N PHE A 381 2.73 -4.83 12.05
CA PHE A 381 2.69 -3.87 10.95
C PHE A 381 2.89 -2.43 11.45
N ASP A 382 3.28 -1.53 10.57
CA ASP A 382 3.35 -0.10 10.89
C ASP A 382 2.03 0.61 10.67
N TYR A 383 1.33 0.27 9.58
CA TYR A 383 0.05 0.87 9.20
C TYR A 383 -0.95 -0.16 8.69
N LYS A 384 -2.22 0.19 8.80
CA LYS A 384 -3.37 -0.52 8.22
C LYS A 384 -4.15 0.42 7.30
N TRP A 385 -4.57 -0.07 6.15
CA TRP A 385 -5.53 0.66 5.31
C TRP A 385 -6.90 0.73 6.01
N ASN A 386 -7.47 1.95 6.10
CA ASN A 386 -8.78 2.16 6.71
C ASN A 386 -9.90 1.90 5.70
N MET A 387 -10.18 0.64 5.46
CA MET A 387 -11.24 0.23 4.52
C MET A 387 -12.64 0.61 5.01
N GLY A 388 -12.86 0.68 6.33
CA GLY A 388 -14.13 1.13 6.93
C GLY A 388 -14.41 2.59 6.59
N TRP A 389 -13.45 3.49 6.86
CA TRP A 389 -13.54 4.90 6.47
C TRP A 389 -13.79 5.06 4.98
N MET A 390 -13.04 4.33 4.16
CA MET A 390 -13.14 4.40 2.69
C MET A 390 -14.55 4.02 2.23
N ASN A 391 -15.07 2.88 2.67
CA ASN A 391 -16.40 2.42 2.28
C ASN A 391 -17.51 3.39 2.72
N ASP A 392 -17.49 3.81 3.99
CA ASP A 392 -18.52 4.69 4.56
C ASP A 392 -18.53 6.05 3.87
N THR A 393 -17.35 6.65 3.67
CA THR A 393 -17.26 7.98 3.09
C THR A 393 -17.56 7.99 1.58
N LEU A 394 -17.09 7.00 0.82
CA LEU A 394 -17.45 6.89 -0.61
C LEU A 394 -18.95 6.61 -0.79
N HIS A 395 -19.53 5.76 0.06
CA HIS A 395 -20.99 5.59 0.07
C HIS A 395 -21.70 6.90 0.31
N TYR A 396 -21.34 7.64 1.38
CA TYR A 396 -21.95 8.93 1.68
C TYR A 396 -21.82 9.92 0.53
N MET A 397 -20.65 10.04 -0.07
CA MET A 397 -20.40 10.97 -1.16
C MET A 397 -21.16 10.61 -2.44
N SER A 398 -21.47 9.33 -2.66
CA SER A 398 -22.27 8.86 -3.80
C SER A 398 -23.76 9.13 -3.67
N LEU A 399 -24.25 9.46 -2.47
CA LEU A 399 -25.66 9.76 -2.24
C LEU A 399 -26.03 11.14 -2.83
N ASP A 400 -27.22 11.19 -3.43
CA ASP A 400 -27.85 12.48 -3.72
C ASP A 400 -27.90 13.33 -2.44
N PRO A 401 -27.58 14.61 -2.48
CA PRO A 401 -27.57 15.51 -1.31
C PRO A 401 -28.85 15.46 -0.47
N LEU A 402 -30.00 15.16 -1.06
CA LEU A 402 -31.25 14.99 -0.33
C LEU A 402 -31.25 13.83 0.68
N TRP A 403 -30.43 12.80 0.43
CA TRP A 403 -30.35 11.62 1.30
C TRP A 403 -29.22 11.70 2.32
N ARG A 404 -28.28 12.63 2.17
CA ARG A 404 -27.15 12.82 3.08
C ARG A 404 -27.54 13.07 4.54
N PRO A 405 -28.61 13.84 4.85
CA PRO A 405 -29.07 14.01 6.23
C PRO A 405 -29.38 12.70 6.99
N PHE A 406 -29.85 11.68 6.27
CA PHE A 406 -30.22 10.38 6.83
C PHE A 406 -29.04 9.41 6.95
N ASN A 407 -27.88 9.77 6.41
CA ASN A 407 -26.66 8.94 6.37
C ASN A 407 -25.46 9.66 6.99
N HIS A 408 -25.72 10.65 7.84
CA HIS A 408 -24.69 11.51 8.42
C HIS A 408 -23.64 10.76 9.24
N ASP A 409 -24.02 9.64 9.85
CA ASP A 409 -23.13 8.79 10.64
C ASP A 409 -21.99 8.18 9.77
N ASN A 410 -22.18 7.99 8.47
CA ASN A 410 -21.12 7.51 7.58
C ASN A 410 -19.91 8.47 7.52
N LEU A 411 -20.09 9.77 7.78
CA LEU A 411 -19.01 10.74 7.92
C LEU A 411 -18.33 10.71 9.29
N THR A 412 -19.09 10.38 10.34
CA THR A 412 -18.66 10.62 11.73
C THR A 412 -18.24 9.35 12.45
N PHE A 413 -18.66 8.17 11.96
CA PHE A 413 -18.40 6.89 12.62
C PHE A 413 -16.90 6.54 12.67
N SER A 414 -16.16 6.79 11.59
CA SER A 414 -14.73 6.49 11.52
C SER A 414 -13.88 7.17 12.60
N PHE A 415 -14.32 8.32 13.10
CA PHE A 415 -13.61 9.03 14.18
C PHE A 415 -13.66 8.30 15.53
N PHE A 416 -14.61 7.39 15.76
CA PHE A 416 -14.65 6.59 16.96
C PHE A 416 -13.47 5.63 17.08
N TYR A 417 -12.97 5.15 15.96
CA TYR A 417 -11.84 4.21 15.93
C TYR A 417 -10.58 4.78 15.27
N ALA A 418 -10.59 6.05 14.79
CA ALA A 418 -9.48 6.67 14.07
C ALA A 418 -8.13 6.59 14.81
N PHE A 419 -8.15 6.42 16.14
CA PHE A 419 -6.96 6.36 16.99
C PHE A 419 -6.71 4.99 17.59
N SER A 420 -7.47 3.97 17.18
CA SER A 420 -7.29 2.59 17.66
C SER A 420 -6.09 1.92 17.01
N GLU A 421 -5.75 2.33 15.81
CA GLU A 421 -4.66 1.81 14.99
C GLU A 421 -4.00 2.94 14.20
N ARG A 422 -2.84 2.69 13.58
CA ARG A 422 -2.24 3.63 12.65
C ARG A 422 -2.81 3.41 11.26
N PHE A 423 -3.57 4.38 10.76
CA PHE A 423 -4.30 4.25 9.52
C PHE A 423 -3.69 5.01 8.36
N ILE A 424 -3.77 4.38 7.17
CA ILE A 424 -3.76 5.05 5.87
C ILE A 424 -5.22 5.21 5.43
N LEU A 425 -5.58 6.36 4.89
CA LEU A 425 -6.87 6.60 4.25
C LEU A 425 -6.71 6.33 2.76
N PRO A 426 -7.16 5.16 2.23
CA PRO A 426 -6.91 4.82 0.85
C PRO A 426 -8.04 5.26 -0.06
N ILE A 427 -7.70 5.84 -1.19
CA ILE A 427 -8.48 5.81 -2.43
C ILE A 427 -7.57 5.11 -3.43
N SER A 428 -7.62 3.79 -3.44
CA SER A 428 -6.70 2.92 -4.16
C SER A 428 -7.25 2.51 -5.54
N HIS A 429 -6.47 1.71 -6.26
CA HIS A 429 -6.91 1.10 -7.52
C HIS A 429 -8.21 0.30 -7.38
N ASP A 430 -8.42 -0.37 -6.23
CA ASP A 430 -9.62 -1.19 -6.00
C ASP A 430 -10.93 -0.38 -6.02
N GLU A 431 -10.89 0.90 -5.67
CA GLU A 431 -12.09 1.75 -5.65
C GLU A 431 -12.46 2.30 -7.03
N VAL A 432 -11.55 2.25 -7.99
CA VAL A 432 -11.72 2.84 -9.32
C VAL A 432 -11.61 1.85 -10.47
N ALA A 433 -11.78 0.57 -10.15
CA ALA A 433 -11.73 -0.56 -11.08
C ALA A 433 -12.89 -1.54 -10.84
N HIS A 434 -13.02 -2.55 -11.70
CA HIS A 434 -13.96 -3.69 -11.58
C HIS A 434 -15.45 -3.29 -11.54
N GLY A 435 -15.85 -2.29 -12.33
CA GLY A 435 -17.24 -1.84 -12.41
C GLY A 435 -17.66 -0.91 -11.29
N LYS A 436 -16.71 -0.43 -10.48
CA LYS A 436 -16.98 0.53 -9.39
C LYS A 436 -17.03 1.99 -9.88
N GLY A 437 -16.57 2.27 -11.10
CA GLY A 437 -16.47 3.59 -11.69
C GLY A 437 -15.32 4.43 -11.12
N SER A 438 -14.97 5.52 -11.79
CA SER A 438 -13.92 6.45 -11.32
C SER A 438 -14.35 7.26 -10.10
N LEU A 439 -13.40 7.90 -9.40
CA LEU A 439 -13.71 8.72 -8.22
C LEU A 439 -14.72 9.83 -8.55
N ILE A 440 -14.53 10.57 -9.66
CA ILE A 440 -15.44 11.64 -10.04
C ILE A 440 -16.80 11.11 -10.51
N SER A 441 -16.85 9.95 -11.14
CA SER A 441 -18.10 9.35 -11.59
C SER A 441 -19.03 8.93 -10.45
N LYS A 442 -18.47 8.64 -9.26
CA LYS A 442 -19.24 8.34 -8.04
C LYS A 442 -19.97 9.55 -7.47
N MET A 443 -19.52 10.78 -7.79
CA MET A 443 -20.14 12.00 -7.27
C MET A 443 -21.48 12.23 -7.98
N PRO A 444 -22.57 12.55 -7.25
CA PRO A 444 -23.88 12.84 -7.83
C PRO A 444 -23.92 14.23 -8.45
N GLY A 445 -24.99 14.50 -9.19
CA GLY A 445 -25.29 15.81 -9.79
C GLY A 445 -24.73 15.97 -11.20
N ASP A 446 -24.74 17.22 -11.65
CA ASP A 446 -24.21 17.61 -12.95
C ASP A 446 -22.68 17.66 -13.00
N TYR A 447 -22.15 18.11 -14.13
CA TYR A 447 -20.70 18.14 -14.37
C TYR A 447 -19.96 18.98 -13.31
N ASP A 448 -20.45 20.18 -12.99
CA ASP A 448 -19.81 21.07 -12.01
C ASP A 448 -19.93 20.52 -10.58
N SER A 449 -21.08 19.97 -10.23
CA SER A 449 -21.33 19.34 -8.93
C SER A 449 -20.41 18.14 -8.67
N LYS A 450 -20.06 17.37 -9.70
CA LYS A 450 -19.13 16.25 -9.58
C LYS A 450 -17.72 16.72 -9.21
N PHE A 451 -17.22 17.76 -9.86
CA PHE A 451 -15.92 18.36 -9.51
C PHE A 451 -15.94 18.95 -8.10
N ALA A 452 -17.02 19.66 -7.73
CA ALA A 452 -17.18 20.16 -6.37
C ALA A 452 -17.22 19.04 -5.34
N GLY A 453 -17.92 17.93 -5.64
CA GLY A 453 -17.96 16.74 -4.80
C GLY A 453 -16.57 16.14 -4.55
N VAL A 454 -15.74 16.02 -5.59
CA VAL A 454 -14.36 15.53 -5.44
C VAL A 454 -13.54 16.47 -4.56
N ARG A 455 -13.60 17.80 -4.80
CA ARG A 455 -12.86 18.77 -3.97
C ARG A 455 -13.29 18.72 -2.51
N THR A 456 -14.60 18.64 -2.25
CA THR A 456 -15.16 18.51 -0.89
C THR A 456 -14.64 17.25 -0.20
N PHE A 457 -14.75 16.10 -0.86
CA PHE A 457 -14.31 14.81 -0.34
C PHE A 457 -12.82 14.79 -0.01
N ILE A 458 -12.00 15.24 -0.93
CA ILE A 458 -10.54 15.25 -0.74
C ILE A 458 -10.14 16.23 0.36
N THR A 459 -10.73 17.43 0.42
CA THR A 459 -10.41 18.37 1.51
C THR A 459 -10.84 17.81 2.87
N TYR A 460 -11.99 17.15 2.97
CA TYR A 460 -12.39 16.42 4.17
C TYR A 460 -11.41 15.30 4.52
N MET A 461 -11.01 14.47 3.55
CA MET A 461 -10.01 13.40 3.73
C MET A 461 -8.69 13.93 4.29
N TYR A 462 -8.22 15.09 3.81
CA TYR A 462 -6.96 15.67 4.25
C TYR A 462 -7.02 16.19 5.69
N ALA A 463 -8.18 16.64 6.15
CA ALA A 463 -8.40 17.03 7.54
C ALA A 463 -8.65 15.84 8.49
N HIS A 464 -9.15 14.70 7.98
CA HIS A 464 -9.39 13.49 8.77
C HIS A 464 -8.06 12.89 9.28
N PRO A 465 -7.98 12.40 10.55
CA PRO A 465 -6.80 11.68 11.04
C PRO A 465 -6.43 10.47 10.17
N GLY A 466 -5.14 10.28 9.91
CA GLY A 466 -4.58 9.20 9.10
C GLY A 466 -3.75 9.72 7.92
N LYS A 467 -2.82 8.89 7.43
CA LYS A 467 -1.99 9.21 6.26
C LYS A 467 -2.83 9.08 4.97
N LYS A 468 -2.37 9.66 3.86
CA LYS A 468 -3.16 9.81 2.64
C LYS A 468 -2.62 8.91 1.52
N LEU A 469 -3.52 8.25 0.81
CA LEU A 469 -3.19 7.49 -0.39
C LEU A 469 -4.21 7.80 -1.49
N LEU A 470 -3.73 8.14 -2.68
CA LEU A 470 -4.51 8.39 -3.86
C LEU A 470 -3.98 7.58 -5.04
N PHE A 471 -4.88 6.89 -5.73
CA PHE A 471 -4.56 6.21 -6.98
C PHE A 471 -4.49 7.19 -8.15
N MET A 472 -3.55 6.93 -9.06
CA MET A 472 -3.32 7.69 -10.29
C MET A 472 -4.59 7.92 -11.11
N GLY A 473 -4.74 9.13 -11.66
CA GLY A 473 -5.88 9.53 -12.49
C GLY A 473 -7.05 10.14 -11.72
N CYS A 474 -7.13 9.94 -10.39
CA CYS A 474 -8.14 10.61 -9.56
C CYS A 474 -7.96 12.12 -9.58
N GLU A 475 -6.72 12.60 -9.60
CA GLU A 475 -6.35 14.01 -9.55
C GLU A 475 -6.65 14.79 -10.82
N ILE A 476 -6.87 14.11 -11.93
CA ILE A 476 -7.26 14.74 -13.20
C ILE A 476 -8.76 14.64 -13.46
N GLY A 477 -9.51 13.97 -12.59
CA GLY A 477 -10.95 13.81 -12.72
C GLY A 477 -11.38 12.97 -13.92
N GLN A 478 -10.64 11.91 -14.24
CA GLN A 478 -11.01 10.98 -15.30
C GLN A 478 -12.39 10.40 -15.03
N PHE A 479 -13.32 10.51 -15.99
CA PHE A 479 -14.68 9.98 -15.85
C PHE A 479 -14.75 8.48 -16.09
N ASP A 480 -13.96 7.99 -17.04
CA ASP A 480 -13.88 6.55 -17.29
C ASP A 480 -13.22 5.85 -16.11
N GLU A 481 -13.70 4.66 -15.82
CA GLU A 481 -13.06 3.76 -14.89
C GLU A 481 -11.63 3.48 -15.33
N TRP A 482 -10.70 3.33 -14.38
CA TRP A 482 -9.33 2.97 -14.74
C TRP A 482 -9.29 1.60 -15.43
N ASP A 483 -8.54 1.58 -16.52
CA ASP A 483 -8.26 0.41 -17.33
C ASP A 483 -6.76 0.32 -17.59
N SER A 484 -6.17 -0.85 -17.34
CA SER A 484 -4.72 -1.06 -17.45
C SER A 484 -4.20 -0.99 -18.89
N ASP A 485 -5.07 -1.25 -19.88
CA ASP A 485 -4.68 -1.25 -21.27
C ASP A 485 -4.71 0.16 -21.88
N SER A 486 -5.75 0.95 -21.58
CA SER A 486 -5.90 2.31 -22.09
C SER A 486 -5.06 3.33 -21.30
N GLY A 487 -4.85 3.10 -20.00
CA GLY A 487 -4.08 3.99 -19.13
C GLY A 487 -4.83 5.27 -18.74
N ILE A 488 -4.08 6.25 -18.27
CA ILE A 488 -4.60 7.53 -17.77
C ILE A 488 -4.86 8.49 -18.94
N GLN A 489 -6.01 9.17 -18.91
CA GLN A 489 -6.44 10.12 -19.94
C GLN A 489 -5.82 11.51 -19.74
N TRP A 490 -4.50 11.64 -19.82
CA TRP A 490 -3.77 12.90 -19.59
C TRP A 490 -4.25 14.07 -20.46
N ASP A 491 -4.86 13.81 -21.60
CA ASP A 491 -5.43 14.83 -22.50
C ASP A 491 -6.58 15.62 -21.86
N LEU A 492 -7.19 15.09 -20.79
CA LEU A 492 -8.23 15.81 -20.04
C LEU A 492 -7.71 17.11 -19.43
N LEU A 493 -6.42 17.23 -19.15
CA LEU A 493 -5.81 18.45 -18.64
C LEU A 493 -5.90 19.65 -19.60
N LYS A 494 -6.25 19.43 -20.86
CA LYS A 494 -6.54 20.48 -21.84
C LYS A 494 -7.89 21.21 -21.54
N PHE A 495 -8.76 20.58 -20.74
CA PHE A 495 -10.05 21.15 -20.38
C PHE A 495 -9.97 21.87 -19.02
N GLU A 496 -10.59 23.05 -18.97
CA GLU A 496 -10.48 23.97 -17.83
C GLU A 496 -10.80 23.34 -16.47
N LYS A 497 -11.91 22.59 -16.35
CA LYS A 497 -12.31 21.98 -15.07
C LYS A 497 -11.37 20.90 -14.60
N HIS A 498 -10.83 20.09 -15.51
CA HIS A 498 -9.85 19.05 -15.20
C HIS A 498 -8.52 19.66 -14.77
N ASN A 499 -8.06 20.71 -15.47
CA ASN A 499 -6.85 21.42 -15.09
C ASN A 499 -7.01 22.17 -13.76
N ALA A 500 -8.19 22.72 -13.48
CA ALA A 500 -8.50 23.35 -12.20
C ALA A 500 -8.53 22.32 -11.05
N LEU A 501 -9.07 21.11 -11.28
CA LEU A 501 -9.02 20.03 -10.31
C LEU A 501 -7.56 19.58 -10.06
N TYR A 502 -6.76 19.45 -11.10
CA TYR A 502 -5.32 19.16 -10.98
C TYR A 502 -4.60 20.22 -10.13
N THR A 503 -4.90 21.50 -10.37
CA THR A 503 -4.39 22.64 -9.58
C THR A 503 -4.81 22.53 -8.11
N PHE A 504 -6.07 22.15 -7.85
CA PHE A 504 -6.55 21.90 -6.50
C PHE A 504 -5.76 20.79 -5.80
N PHE A 505 -5.55 19.64 -6.45
CA PHE A 505 -4.76 18.55 -5.84
C PHE A 505 -3.34 18.98 -5.51
N LYS A 506 -2.69 19.72 -6.40
CA LYS A 506 -1.36 20.28 -6.14
C LYS A 506 -1.36 21.21 -4.93
N ALA A 507 -2.38 22.06 -4.79
CA ALA A 507 -2.51 23.00 -3.68
C ALA A 507 -2.79 22.28 -2.34
N ILE A 508 -3.72 21.32 -2.29
CA ILE A 508 -4.07 20.61 -1.06
C ILE A 508 -2.94 19.71 -0.58
N ASN A 509 -2.23 19.04 -1.51
CA ASN A 509 -1.05 18.24 -1.19
C ASN A 509 0.04 19.10 -0.54
N LYS A 510 0.35 20.27 -1.13
CA LYS A 510 1.30 21.22 -0.58
C LYS A 510 0.86 21.70 0.80
N PHE A 511 -0.42 22.09 0.93
CA PHE A 511 -0.99 22.54 2.19
C PHE A 511 -0.83 21.48 3.30
N TYR A 512 -1.10 20.22 2.97
CA TYR A 512 -0.97 19.10 3.93
C TYR A 512 0.46 18.97 4.46
N ILE A 513 1.46 18.94 3.61
CA ILE A 513 2.86 18.77 4.06
C ILE A 513 3.42 19.97 4.83
N GLU A 514 2.88 21.19 4.60
CA GLU A 514 3.30 22.42 5.25
C GLU A 514 2.61 22.65 6.62
N HIS A 515 1.54 21.89 6.95
CA HIS A 515 0.74 22.15 8.15
C HIS A 515 0.70 20.95 9.10
N LYS A 516 1.57 20.97 10.11
CA LYS A 516 1.70 19.92 11.14
C LYS A 516 0.39 19.47 11.78
N PRO A 517 -0.58 20.36 12.10
CA PRO A 517 -1.83 19.91 12.70
C PRO A 517 -2.58 18.84 11.92
N LEU A 518 -2.35 18.72 10.60
CA LEU A 518 -3.02 17.76 9.75
C LEU A 518 -2.39 16.35 9.77
N TYR A 519 -1.18 16.17 10.34
CA TYR A 519 -0.50 14.87 10.27
C TYR A 519 0.28 14.47 11.53
N GLU A 520 0.78 15.41 12.34
CA GLU A 520 1.73 15.10 13.42
C GLU A 520 1.11 14.22 14.52
N LEU A 521 -0.12 14.50 14.88
CA LEU A 521 -0.85 13.79 15.92
C LEU A 521 -1.96 12.87 15.38
N ASP A 522 -1.78 12.32 14.18
CA ASP A 522 -2.76 11.43 13.54
C ASP A 522 -3.10 10.18 14.35
N ASN A 523 -2.16 9.73 15.18
CA ASN A 523 -2.28 8.46 15.91
C ASN A 523 -2.69 8.64 17.38
N THR A 524 -3.15 9.83 17.74
CA THR A 524 -3.56 10.13 19.13
C THR A 524 -4.79 11.04 19.17
N PRO A 525 -5.71 10.78 20.09
CA PRO A 525 -6.91 11.64 20.26
C PRO A 525 -6.57 13.09 20.63
N LYS A 526 -5.34 13.37 21.07
CA LYS A 526 -4.90 14.74 21.38
C LYS A 526 -4.86 15.66 20.14
N GLY A 527 -4.71 15.07 18.95
CA GLY A 527 -4.68 15.80 17.68
C GLY A 527 -6.04 16.17 17.12
N PHE A 528 -7.13 15.82 17.80
CA PHE A 528 -8.48 15.97 17.26
C PHE A 528 -9.51 16.39 18.30
N GLU A 529 -10.42 17.27 17.92
CA GLU A 529 -11.60 17.61 18.74
C GLU A 529 -12.79 17.98 17.84
N TRP A 530 -13.95 17.39 18.14
CA TRP A 530 -15.21 17.84 17.52
C TRP A 530 -15.62 19.25 18.01
N ILE A 531 -15.92 20.10 17.06
CA ILE A 531 -16.61 21.37 17.32
C ILE A 531 -18.12 21.17 17.17
N HIS A 532 -18.55 20.70 16.01
CA HIS A 532 -19.95 20.41 15.73
C HIS A 532 -20.06 19.19 14.80
N ARG A 533 -20.62 18.09 15.31
CA ARG A 533 -20.75 16.84 14.54
C ARG A 533 -22.18 16.48 14.16
N ASN A 534 -23.19 17.16 14.76
CA ASN A 534 -24.58 16.68 14.76
C ASN A 534 -25.50 17.54 13.85
N ASP A 535 -24.98 18.40 12.98
CA ASP A 535 -25.81 19.13 12.03
C ASP A 535 -26.14 18.30 10.79
N TYR A 536 -26.84 17.19 11.05
CA TYR A 536 -27.27 16.28 9.99
C TYR A 536 -28.27 16.92 9.03
N THR A 537 -29.09 17.87 9.47
CA THR A 537 -30.12 18.51 8.65
C THR A 537 -29.51 19.37 7.54
N GLN A 538 -28.38 20.01 7.80
CA GLN A 538 -27.64 20.80 6.83
C GLN A 538 -26.43 20.03 6.27
N SER A 539 -26.18 18.80 6.74
CA SER A 539 -25.01 17.98 6.37
C SER A 539 -23.69 18.74 6.55
N VAL A 540 -23.55 19.44 7.66
CA VAL A 540 -22.35 20.19 8.04
C VAL A 540 -21.68 19.53 9.25
N ILE A 541 -20.35 19.40 9.17
CA ILE A 541 -19.51 19.03 10.30
C ILE A 541 -18.38 20.04 10.51
N ALA A 542 -17.99 20.25 11.75
CA ALA A 542 -16.84 21.07 12.09
C ALA A 542 -15.99 20.38 13.17
N PHE A 543 -14.67 20.37 12.98
CA PHE A 543 -13.74 19.78 13.92
C PHE A 543 -12.38 20.51 13.88
N ARG A 544 -11.60 20.29 14.92
CA ARG A 544 -10.28 20.89 15.09
C ARG A 544 -9.20 19.82 14.99
N ARG A 545 -8.11 20.14 14.30
CA ARG A 545 -6.85 19.42 14.32
C ARG A 545 -5.78 20.26 15.03
N THR A 546 -4.94 19.61 15.83
CA THR A 546 -3.88 20.28 16.58
C THR A 546 -2.55 19.54 16.44
N ASP A 547 -1.43 20.27 16.53
CA ASP A 547 -0.09 19.70 16.64
C ASP A 547 0.44 19.75 18.09
N SER A 548 1.64 19.26 18.31
CA SER A 548 2.32 19.25 19.62
C SER A 548 2.73 20.64 20.10
N ASP A 549 2.87 21.61 19.19
CA ASP A 549 3.22 22.99 19.49
C ASP A 549 1.99 23.83 19.85
N GLY A 550 0.79 23.27 19.76
CA GLY A 550 -0.48 23.94 20.04
C GLY A 550 -1.03 24.76 18.88
N ASN A 551 -0.45 24.63 17.67
CA ASN A 551 -1.07 25.19 16.48
C ASN A 551 -2.33 24.42 16.16
N GLU A 552 -3.32 25.09 15.57
CA GLU A 552 -4.60 24.49 15.24
C GLU A 552 -5.11 24.86 13.85
N ILE A 553 -5.85 23.95 13.29
CA ILE A 553 -6.65 24.14 12.07
C ILE A 553 -8.07 23.67 12.39
N ILE A 554 -9.05 24.52 12.08
CA ILE A 554 -10.47 24.19 12.17
C ILE A 554 -10.96 23.88 10.76
N ALA A 555 -11.45 22.68 10.54
CA ALA A 555 -12.09 22.27 9.30
C ALA A 555 -13.61 22.40 9.45
N VAL A 556 -14.25 23.06 8.50
CA VAL A 556 -15.72 23.19 8.39
C VAL A 556 -16.13 22.68 7.04
N CYS A 557 -16.91 21.58 7.03
CA CYS A 557 -17.27 20.86 5.82
C CYS A 557 -18.78 21.01 5.56
N ASN A 558 -19.14 21.56 4.42
CA ASN A 558 -20.51 21.61 3.92
C ASN A 558 -20.67 20.61 2.77
N PHE A 559 -21.49 19.58 3.00
CA PHE A 559 -21.78 18.54 2.02
C PHE A 559 -23.08 18.78 1.23
N GLN A 560 -23.67 19.97 1.34
CA GLN A 560 -24.85 20.35 0.56
C GLN A 560 -24.48 21.33 -0.57
N PRO A 561 -25.20 21.29 -1.70
CA PRO A 561 -24.99 22.23 -2.81
C PRO A 561 -25.60 23.62 -2.55
N THR A 562 -25.66 24.03 -1.29
CA THR A 562 -26.26 25.28 -0.84
C THR A 562 -25.25 26.10 -0.06
N VAL A 563 -25.14 27.37 -0.35
CA VAL A 563 -24.38 28.34 0.45
C VAL A 563 -25.10 28.54 1.79
N HIS A 564 -24.35 28.46 2.89
CA HIS A 564 -24.86 28.86 4.20
C HIS A 564 -24.23 30.18 4.61
N GLU A 565 -25.01 31.25 4.56
CA GLU A 565 -24.62 32.58 5.04
C GLU A 565 -24.83 32.69 6.56
N ASN A 566 -23.93 33.40 7.24
CA ASN A 566 -24.01 33.63 8.68
C ASN A 566 -24.07 32.34 9.51
N TYR A 567 -23.40 31.28 9.04
CA TYR A 567 -23.34 30.00 9.76
C TYR A 567 -22.45 30.14 10.99
N MET A 568 -23.02 29.89 12.17
CA MET A 568 -22.33 30.09 13.44
C MET A 568 -21.67 28.83 13.92
N ILE A 569 -20.38 28.87 14.20
CA ILE A 569 -19.63 27.79 14.89
C ILE A 569 -19.02 28.29 16.19
N GLY A 570 -18.90 27.40 17.19
CA GLY A 570 -18.08 27.67 18.36
C GLY A 570 -16.60 27.47 18.01
N VAL A 571 -15.73 28.29 18.57
CA VAL A 571 -14.29 28.17 18.36
C VAL A 571 -13.53 28.23 19.70
N PRO A 572 -12.35 27.58 19.80
CA PRO A 572 -11.65 27.43 21.08
C PRO A 572 -11.07 28.76 21.62
N ARG A 573 -10.64 29.66 20.74
CA ARG A 573 -9.99 30.93 21.09
C ARG A 573 -10.88 32.12 20.80
N PHE A 574 -10.92 33.09 21.69
CA PHE A 574 -11.51 34.38 21.41
C PHE A 574 -10.49 35.22 20.66
N GLY A 575 -10.80 35.66 19.43
CA GLY A 575 -9.81 36.37 18.63
C GLY A 575 -10.18 36.58 17.17
N GLU A 576 -9.17 36.80 16.39
CA GLU A 576 -9.23 36.99 14.95
C GLU A 576 -8.84 35.69 14.23
N TYR A 577 -9.64 35.33 13.23
CA TYR A 577 -9.45 34.13 12.40
C TYR A 577 -9.33 34.49 10.94
N GLU A 578 -8.64 33.65 10.20
CA GLU A 578 -8.51 33.73 8.75
C GLU A 578 -8.86 32.39 8.12
N GLU A 579 -9.50 32.45 6.94
CA GLU A 579 -9.67 31.31 6.05
C GLU A 579 -8.36 31.07 5.32
N ILE A 580 -7.66 29.97 5.65
CA ILE A 580 -6.33 29.67 5.13
C ILE A 580 -6.34 28.62 4.01
N PHE A 581 -7.46 27.95 3.79
CA PHE A 581 -7.71 27.05 2.65
C PHE A 581 -9.20 26.99 2.38
N ASN A 582 -9.56 26.94 1.09
CA ASN A 582 -10.94 26.82 0.66
C ASN A 582 -11.02 26.00 -0.64
N SER A 583 -11.76 24.89 -0.61
CA SER A 583 -11.91 24.01 -1.77
C SER A 583 -12.76 24.58 -2.90
N ASP A 584 -13.47 25.69 -2.67
CA ASP A 584 -14.38 26.30 -3.62
C ASP A 584 -13.81 27.57 -4.29
N LEU A 585 -12.49 27.79 -4.19
CA LEU A 585 -11.84 28.90 -4.89
C LEU A 585 -12.01 28.78 -6.41
N THR A 586 -12.11 29.91 -7.09
CA THR A 586 -12.28 29.97 -8.57
C THR A 586 -11.11 29.36 -9.31
N GLU A 587 -9.88 29.46 -8.78
CA GLU A 587 -8.68 28.82 -9.35
C GLU A 587 -8.77 27.29 -9.35
N PHE A 588 -9.57 26.70 -8.46
CA PHE A 588 -9.87 25.27 -8.40
C PHE A 588 -11.14 24.89 -9.18
N GLY A 589 -11.72 25.84 -9.92
CA GLY A 589 -12.96 25.66 -10.67
C GLY A 589 -14.23 25.71 -9.80
N GLY A 590 -14.13 26.27 -8.59
CA GLY A 590 -15.23 26.51 -7.68
C GLY A 590 -16.02 27.79 -7.97
N THR A 591 -17.00 28.09 -7.12
CA THR A 591 -17.88 29.27 -7.26
C THR A 591 -17.23 30.56 -6.73
N GLY A 592 -16.17 30.44 -5.91
CA GLY A 592 -15.46 31.55 -5.29
C GLY A 592 -16.11 32.07 -4.01
N VAL A 593 -17.07 31.34 -3.45
CA VAL A 593 -17.66 31.72 -2.15
C VAL A 593 -16.60 31.51 -1.06
N SER A 594 -16.24 32.59 -0.35
CA SER A 594 -15.16 32.60 0.62
C SER A 594 -15.39 33.66 1.71
N ASN A 595 -14.66 33.49 2.83
CA ASN A 595 -14.60 34.44 3.92
C ASN A 595 -13.37 35.31 3.76
N THR A 596 -13.51 36.47 3.12
CA THR A 596 -12.38 37.36 2.87
C THR A 596 -12.10 38.27 4.08
N GLY A 597 -10.81 38.49 4.35
CA GLY A 597 -10.36 39.34 5.46
C GLY A 597 -10.41 38.66 6.82
N THR A 598 -10.32 39.46 7.86
CA THR A 598 -10.24 38.96 9.25
C THR A 598 -11.65 38.70 9.80
N LEU A 599 -11.90 37.53 10.26
CA LEU A 599 -13.11 37.08 10.94
C LEU A 599 -12.95 37.28 12.46
N THR A 600 -13.78 38.05 13.09
CA THR A 600 -13.68 38.33 14.53
C THR A 600 -14.76 37.54 15.30
N THR A 601 -14.35 36.87 16.36
CA THR A 601 -15.24 36.13 17.25
C THR A 601 -16.17 37.09 18.01
N VAL A 602 -17.35 36.59 18.34
CA VAL A 602 -18.33 37.27 19.21
C VAL A 602 -18.53 36.47 20.50
N PRO A 603 -18.78 37.13 21.65
CA PRO A 603 -19.17 36.44 22.88
C PRO A 603 -20.54 35.77 22.65
N MET A 604 -20.53 34.45 22.55
CA MET A 604 -21.72 33.63 22.31
C MET A 604 -21.45 32.18 22.74
N LYS A 605 -22.29 31.64 23.62
CA LYS A 605 -22.21 30.20 23.97
C LYS A 605 -22.79 29.36 22.84
N ILE A 606 -21.90 28.67 22.12
CA ILE A 606 -22.26 27.77 21.03
C ILE A 606 -21.31 26.58 20.98
N HIS A 607 -21.80 25.38 20.67
CA HIS A 607 -21.05 24.13 20.58
C HIS A 607 -20.16 23.85 21.79
N GLY A 608 -20.55 24.44 22.97
CA GLY A 608 -19.82 24.32 24.23
C GLY A 608 -18.64 25.26 24.40
N TYR A 609 -18.37 26.15 23.48
CA TYR A 609 -17.45 27.28 23.62
C TYR A 609 -18.20 28.53 24.07
N LYS A 610 -17.46 29.51 24.62
CA LYS A 610 -18.01 30.80 25.08
C LYS A 610 -18.05 31.86 23.98
N GLN A 611 -17.46 31.55 22.83
CA GLN A 611 -17.35 32.43 21.67
C GLN A 611 -17.81 31.71 20.41
N GLY A 612 -18.39 32.45 19.51
CA GLY A 612 -18.79 32.01 18.20
C GLY A 612 -18.13 32.80 17.07
N LEU A 613 -18.04 32.18 15.94
CA LEU A 613 -17.57 32.78 14.69
C LEU A 613 -18.63 32.61 13.60
N SER A 614 -18.94 33.69 12.93
CA SER A 614 -19.91 33.71 11.80
C SER A 614 -19.17 33.46 10.50
N LEU A 615 -19.65 32.51 9.70
CA LEU A 615 -19.01 32.07 8.47
C LEU A 615 -20.01 32.07 7.31
N THR A 616 -19.47 32.24 6.11
CA THR A 616 -20.16 31.86 4.88
C THR A 616 -19.54 30.53 4.42
N LEU A 617 -20.36 29.47 4.34
CA LEU A 617 -19.90 28.15 3.89
C LEU A 617 -20.17 27.97 2.41
N PRO A 618 -19.17 27.64 1.59
CA PRO A 618 -19.36 27.40 0.17
C PRO A 618 -20.22 26.16 -0.09
N PRO A 619 -20.91 26.07 -1.24
CA PRO A 619 -21.72 24.94 -1.62
C PRO A 619 -20.77 23.77 -1.97
N LEU A 620 -21.05 22.53 -1.48
CA LEU A 620 -20.16 21.40 -1.67
C LEU A 620 -18.70 21.82 -1.47
N GLY A 621 -18.40 22.34 -0.28
CA GLY A 621 -17.07 22.90 -0.02
C GLY A 621 -16.61 22.73 1.43
N VAL A 622 -15.31 22.75 1.60
CA VAL A 622 -14.62 22.68 2.90
C VAL A 622 -13.69 23.87 3.02
N ILE A 623 -13.75 24.52 4.18
CA ILE A 623 -12.84 25.61 4.51
C ILE A 623 -11.98 25.22 5.72
N TYR A 624 -10.74 25.71 5.73
CA TYR A 624 -9.85 25.60 6.88
C TYR A 624 -9.60 26.99 7.47
N LEU A 625 -9.75 27.08 8.77
CA LEU A 625 -9.58 28.31 9.54
C LEU A 625 -8.44 28.20 10.51
N LYS A 626 -7.76 29.32 10.75
CA LYS A 626 -6.69 29.44 11.74
C LYS A 626 -6.90 30.70 12.57
N CYS A 627 -6.74 30.60 13.91
CA CYS A 627 -6.66 31.78 14.76
C CYS A 627 -5.31 32.48 14.52
N THR A 628 -5.36 33.72 14.05
CA THR A 628 -4.18 34.53 13.76
C THR A 628 -3.80 35.45 14.91
N LYS A 629 -4.80 35.79 15.75
CA LYS A 629 -4.57 36.66 16.92
C LYS A 629 -5.58 36.37 18.02
N GLU A 630 -5.09 36.02 19.22
CA GLU A 630 -5.92 35.92 20.40
C GLU A 630 -6.22 37.31 20.97
N LEU A 631 -7.48 37.51 21.40
CA LEU A 631 -7.96 38.70 22.06
C LEU A 631 -8.49 38.34 23.45
N GLU A 632 -8.56 39.33 24.34
CA GLU A 632 -9.19 39.13 25.65
C GLU A 632 -10.69 38.95 25.50
N ASN A 633 -11.24 37.85 26.02
CA ASN A 633 -12.69 37.66 26.03
C ASN A 633 -13.31 38.55 27.13
N PRO A 634 -14.24 39.44 26.80
CA PRO A 634 -14.91 40.31 27.79
C PRO A 634 -15.63 39.55 28.91
N GLU A 635 -15.99 38.27 28.67
CA GLU A 635 -16.65 37.39 29.62
C GLU A 635 -15.70 36.51 30.44
N GLY A 636 -14.39 36.69 30.28
CA GLY A 636 -13.33 35.99 30.99
C GLY A 636 -12.95 34.63 30.37
N ASN A 637 -11.64 34.42 30.19
CA ASN A 637 -11.04 33.17 29.72
C ASN A 637 -11.03 32.12 30.85
N THR A 638 -12.09 31.34 31.01
CA THR A 638 -12.04 30.11 31.82
C THR A 638 -12.38 28.93 30.94
N GLU A 639 -11.36 28.34 30.34
CA GLU A 639 -11.47 26.99 29.79
C GLU A 639 -11.65 26.02 30.96
N LYS A 640 -12.79 25.36 31.08
CA LYS A 640 -12.84 24.07 31.73
C LYS A 640 -12.42 23.03 30.69
N PRO A 641 -11.36 22.26 30.94
CA PRO A 641 -11.02 21.17 30.03
C PRO A 641 -12.22 20.24 29.92
N ARG A 642 -12.71 20.03 28.72
CA ARG A 642 -13.73 19.02 28.44
C ARG A 642 -13.12 17.65 28.75
N LYS A 643 -13.83 16.86 29.53
CA LYS A 643 -13.55 15.44 29.63
C LYS A 643 -13.78 14.83 28.25
N THR A 644 -12.70 14.51 27.56
CA THR A 644 -12.71 13.63 26.41
C THR A 644 -13.27 12.30 26.90
N VAL A 645 -14.45 11.93 26.45
CA VAL A 645 -15.00 10.60 26.70
C VAL A 645 -14.20 9.67 25.80
N VAL A 646 -13.08 9.20 26.30
CA VAL A 646 -12.39 8.02 25.76
C VAL A 646 -13.21 6.84 26.22
N LEU A 647 -14.03 6.30 25.35
CA LEU A 647 -14.62 4.98 25.58
C LEU A 647 -13.47 3.97 25.46
N ASN A 648 -12.96 3.52 26.62
CA ASN A 648 -12.05 2.40 26.68
C ASN A 648 -12.75 1.18 26.07
N SER A 649 -12.06 0.50 25.18
CA SER A 649 -12.49 -0.70 24.44
C SER A 649 -12.82 -1.91 25.33
N GLU A 650 -12.82 -1.78 26.66
CA GLU A 650 -13.10 -2.86 27.61
C GLU A 650 -14.58 -2.92 28.09
N THR A 651 -15.45 -2.02 27.66
CA THR A 651 -16.84 -1.96 28.14
C THR A 651 -17.91 -1.95 27.05
N VAL A 652 -17.73 -2.71 25.98
CA VAL A 652 -18.86 -3.13 25.12
C VAL A 652 -19.09 -4.61 25.37
N LYS A 653 -19.64 -4.96 26.53
CA LYS A 653 -20.37 -6.21 26.72
C LYS A 653 -21.72 -6.06 26.02
N ALA A 654 -22.00 -7.04 25.19
CA ALA A 654 -23.24 -7.29 24.49
C ALA A 654 -24.46 -7.25 25.45
N GLU A 655 -25.11 -6.10 25.58
CA GLU A 655 -26.47 -5.92 26.06
C GLU A 655 -26.99 -4.65 25.37
N GLU A 656 -27.59 -4.84 24.21
CA GLU A 656 -28.56 -4.00 23.50
C GLU A 656 -28.53 -4.29 22.02
N LEU A 657 -28.87 -5.51 21.65
CA LEU A 657 -29.46 -5.88 20.38
C LEU A 657 -30.66 -6.77 20.68
N LYS A 658 -31.78 -6.15 20.99
CA LYS A 658 -33.14 -6.72 20.84
C LYS A 658 -34.01 -5.74 20.08
#